data_e039a385c24556d06db3dcb9c347e66e
#
_entry.id   e039a385c24556d06db3dcb9c347e66e
#
_cell.length_a   1.000
_cell.length_b   1.000
_cell.length_c   1.000
_cell.angle_alpha   90.00
_cell.angle_beta   90.00
_cell.angle_gamma   90.00
#
_symmetry.space_group_name_H-M   'P 1'
#
loop_
_entity.id
_entity.type
_entity.pdbx_description
1 polymer ?
#
loop_
_entity_poly.entity_id
_entity_poly.type
_entity_poly.pdbx_seq_one_letter_code
_entity_poly.pdbx_strand_id
1 'polypeptide(L)'
;MAVKIALVGNPNCGKTTMFNNLTGANQYVGNWPGVTVEKKEGRLKGYSDVIVTDLPGIYSLSPYTLEEVVSRNYIINEHPDVILNLVDGSNIERNLYLTTQLLEMGVPVVIALNMIDIVRKNGDKIDIAALGRKLGCPVVETSALSGLGLKEAAAKAVEMAKAKNVECKPLHFNADVEKALEEIKFIMGSSLPETGARWTLAKLFERDREVWAKYNLPDVIQKQLEKIIAGVEEKLDDDCESIITNARYDYITGLMADCVKKVKVGMTTSDKIDQIVTNRILALPIFAAVMFFVYYIAVTTIGTDVTDWTNDVLFGEMIMPSVQEAMENAGAAEWQVSLVVDGIIGGLGAPIGFVPQMAIMFFLLALLEDCGYMARIAFIMDRIFHKFGLSGKSFIPFLISSGCGVPGILATRTIETETDRRMTIMTTTFIPCGAKLPVIALIAGAIMGGDWYMAPIMYFIGIISVVFSCLILKKTEMFAGDPAPFVMELPQYHIPAAKNVLLHTWERCFAFIKKVATVLFLVCVVMWYLSTYGIGAEGYGMVEPEDSFIASMGGAIAWIFAPLGFGEWQAVAASISGFVAKEAIVSTIGVLIGVGELAEDDASLWAATMGMFQNPMAAFSFLVFNLLDSPCLAAITTMNKELGSRKWLWFAIIFQNVFAYAMTFMIYQFGLVLIMGEAFTGMTAAACVVALIMLYMMFRPAPKAKESLRSVNA
;
A
#
# COMPACT_ATOMS: atom_id res chain seq x y z
N MET A 1 21.95 -23.55 29.65
CA MET A 1 21.54 -22.48 28.70
C MET A 1 20.08 -22.67 28.44
N ALA A 2 19.31 -21.59 28.25
CA ALA A 2 17.90 -21.70 27.87
C ALA A 2 17.82 -22.25 26.43
N VAL A 3 16.90 -23.20 26.19
CA VAL A 3 16.64 -23.76 24.86
C VAL A 3 15.91 -22.72 24.04
N LYS A 4 16.42 -22.42 22.84
CA LYS A 4 15.81 -21.46 21.89
C LYS A 4 15.05 -22.21 20.79
N ILE A 5 13.74 -22.02 20.71
CA ILE A 5 12.87 -22.55 19.64
C ILE A 5 12.50 -21.40 18.70
N ALA A 6 12.81 -21.51 17.43
CA ALA A 6 12.32 -20.60 16.40
C ALA A 6 11.00 -21.11 15.81
N LEU A 7 9.93 -20.33 15.90
CA LEU A 7 8.66 -20.64 15.28
C LEU A 7 8.63 -20.01 13.87
N VAL A 8 8.59 -20.84 12.85
CA VAL A 8 8.67 -20.46 11.44
C VAL A 8 7.43 -20.97 10.69
N GLY A 9 7.03 -20.32 9.64
CA GLY A 9 5.95 -20.79 8.76
C GLY A 9 5.47 -19.70 7.82
N ASN A 10 4.69 -20.09 6.84
CA ASN A 10 4.14 -19.20 5.84
C ASN A 10 3.16 -18.20 6.49
N PRO A 11 2.91 -17.04 5.85
CA PRO A 11 1.79 -16.19 6.23
C PRO A 11 0.48 -16.98 6.27
N ASN A 12 -0.38 -16.69 7.22
CA ASN A 12 -1.71 -17.31 7.41
C ASN A 12 -1.74 -18.82 7.77
N CYS A 13 -0.61 -19.48 8.00
CA CYS A 13 -0.56 -20.88 8.45
C CYS A 13 -1.01 -21.08 9.91
N GLY A 14 -1.39 -20.01 10.63
CA GLY A 14 -1.81 -20.08 12.04
C GLY A 14 -0.71 -19.89 13.08
N LYS A 15 0.44 -19.33 12.68
CA LYS A 15 1.65 -19.13 13.48
C LYS A 15 1.40 -18.31 14.74
N THR A 16 0.82 -17.11 14.64
CA THR A 16 0.50 -16.26 15.79
C THR A 16 -0.49 -16.93 16.76
N THR A 17 -1.47 -17.67 16.26
CA THR A 17 -2.40 -18.44 17.09
C THR A 17 -1.68 -19.53 17.88
N MET A 18 -0.78 -20.25 17.21
CA MET A 18 0.04 -21.28 17.86
C MET A 18 0.97 -20.67 18.92
N PHE A 19 1.67 -19.58 18.60
CA PHE A 19 2.55 -18.86 19.51
C PHE A 19 1.81 -18.44 20.79
N ASN A 20 0.62 -17.82 20.64
CA ASN A 20 -0.20 -17.38 21.77
C ASN A 20 -0.65 -18.56 22.65
N ASN A 21 -0.99 -19.68 22.03
CA ASN A 21 -1.40 -20.88 22.77
C ASN A 21 -0.24 -21.52 23.53
N LEU A 22 0.97 -21.53 22.94
CA LEU A 22 2.18 -22.11 23.54
C LEU A 22 2.76 -21.24 24.65
N THR A 23 2.74 -19.91 24.53
CA THR A 23 3.40 -18.97 25.46
C THR A 23 2.42 -18.33 26.45
N GLY A 24 1.17 -18.10 26.09
CA GLY A 24 0.15 -17.45 26.92
C GLY A 24 0.42 -15.95 27.13
N ALA A 25 0.19 -15.44 28.36
CA ALA A 25 0.30 -14.01 28.67
C ALA A 25 1.76 -13.50 28.88
N ASN A 26 2.74 -14.39 29.00
CA ASN A 26 4.13 -14.02 29.26
C ASN A 26 4.90 -13.83 27.95
N GLN A 27 4.60 -12.76 27.25
CA GLN A 27 5.21 -12.42 25.96
C GLN A 27 5.94 -11.08 26.05
N TYR A 28 7.08 -10.99 25.39
CA TYR A 28 7.77 -9.73 25.10
C TYR A 28 7.48 -9.36 23.65
N VAL A 29 6.99 -8.15 23.43
CA VAL A 29 6.71 -7.60 22.10
C VAL A 29 7.59 -6.37 21.91
N GLY A 30 8.35 -6.34 20.84
CA GLY A 30 9.23 -5.24 20.45
C GLY A 30 9.43 -5.24 18.94
N ASN A 31 10.41 -4.49 18.45
CA ASN A 31 10.80 -4.54 17.05
C ASN A 31 12.16 -5.23 16.91
N TRP A 32 12.38 -5.86 15.76
CA TRP A 32 13.70 -6.35 15.41
C TRP A 32 14.69 -5.17 15.29
N PRO A 33 15.94 -5.33 15.72
CA PRO A 33 16.92 -4.24 15.66
C PRO A 33 17.06 -3.67 14.25
N GLY A 34 16.93 -2.35 14.12
CA GLY A 34 17.12 -1.63 12.86
C GLY A 34 15.99 -1.70 11.85
N VAL A 35 14.89 -2.39 12.16
CA VAL A 35 13.72 -2.53 11.25
C VAL A 35 12.40 -2.34 11.98
N THR A 36 11.33 -2.07 11.22
CA THR A 36 9.97 -1.88 11.75
C THR A 36 9.18 -3.19 11.91
N VAL A 37 9.85 -4.33 11.75
CA VAL A 37 9.23 -5.67 11.87
C VAL A 37 9.10 -6.04 13.34
N GLU A 38 7.91 -6.52 13.73
CA GLU A 38 7.57 -6.87 15.10
C GLU A 38 8.31 -8.16 15.54
N LYS A 39 8.93 -8.14 16.73
CA LYS A 39 9.57 -9.29 17.37
C LYS A 39 8.73 -9.74 18.54
N LYS A 40 8.37 -11.02 18.58
CA LYS A 40 7.66 -11.65 19.70
C LYS A 40 8.47 -12.80 20.30
N GLU A 41 8.71 -12.74 21.58
CA GLU A 41 9.37 -13.81 22.35
C GLU A 41 8.52 -14.18 23.56
N GLY A 42 8.46 -15.44 23.89
CA GLY A 42 7.72 -15.91 25.06
C GLY A 42 8.28 -17.20 25.63
N ARG A 43 8.04 -17.45 26.93
CA ARG A 43 8.40 -18.71 27.55
C ARG A 43 7.36 -19.79 27.24
N LEU A 44 7.85 -20.98 26.92
CA LEU A 44 6.99 -22.12 26.66
C LEU A 44 6.26 -22.56 27.95
N LYS A 45 4.94 -22.70 27.89
CA LYS A 45 4.15 -23.19 29.04
C LYS A 45 4.61 -24.57 29.48
N GLY A 46 4.89 -24.72 30.78
CA GLY A 46 5.38 -25.97 31.37
C GLY A 46 6.89 -26.18 31.30
N TYR A 47 7.65 -25.23 30.71
CA TYR A 47 9.11 -25.27 30.63
C TYR A 47 9.67 -23.90 30.98
N SER A 48 10.38 -23.78 32.11
CA SER A 48 10.92 -22.51 32.58
C SER A 48 12.17 -22.03 31.82
N ASP A 49 12.85 -22.96 31.19
CA ASP A 49 14.14 -22.81 30.49
C ASP A 49 14.05 -22.83 28.97
N VAL A 50 12.83 -22.76 28.41
CA VAL A 50 12.59 -22.77 26.96
C VAL A 50 11.99 -21.44 26.49
N ILE A 51 12.64 -20.79 25.54
CA ILE A 51 12.19 -19.56 24.91
C ILE A 51 11.71 -19.88 23.49
N VAL A 52 10.54 -19.41 23.14
CA VAL A 52 9.98 -19.49 21.78
C VAL A 52 10.03 -18.08 21.18
N THR A 53 10.66 -17.95 20.02
CA THR A 53 10.71 -16.70 19.24
C THR A 53 9.81 -16.87 18.01
N ASP A 54 8.80 -16.01 17.87
CA ASP A 54 7.92 -15.95 16.70
C ASP A 54 8.61 -15.15 15.59
N LEU A 55 9.02 -15.85 14.51
CA LEU A 55 9.59 -15.18 13.34
C LEU A 55 8.49 -14.65 12.42
N PRO A 56 8.74 -13.61 11.64
CA PRO A 56 7.80 -13.15 10.62
C PRO A 56 7.32 -14.27 9.69
N GLY A 57 6.10 -14.16 9.17
CA GLY A 57 5.60 -15.12 8.18
C GLY A 57 6.32 -14.93 6.84
N ILE A 58 6.93 -15.99 6.33
CA ILE A 58 7.75 -15.96 5.12
C ILE A 58 7.40 -17.10 4.19
N TYR A 59 7.59 -16.91 2.88
CA TYR A 59 7.42 -17.96 1.89
C TYR A 59 8.73 -18.63 1.50
N SER A 60 9.83 -17.90 1.64
CA SER A 60 11.18 -18.37 1.33
C SER A 60 12.22 -17.72 2.26
N LEU A 61 13.46 -18.21 2.21
CA LEU A 61 14.62 -17.58 2.85
C LEU A 61 15.43 -16.74 1.85
N SER A 62 14.79 -16.23 0.81
CA SER A 62 15.40 -15.32 -0.17
C SER A 62 15.30 -13.87 0.31
N PRO A 63 16.23 -12.97 -0.03
CA PRO A 63 16.28 -11.62 0.53
C PRO A 63 15.36 -10.62 -0.20
N TYR A 64 14.13 -11.02 -0.53
CA TYR A 64 13.20 -10.17 -1.28
C TYR A 64 12.40 -9.24 -0.37
N THR A 65 12.07 -9.68 0.85
CA THR A 65 11.30 -8.90 1.82
C THR A 65 12.08 -8.69 3.12
N LEU A 66 11.74 -7.64 3.88
CA LEU A 66 12.36 -7.39 5.19
C LEU A 66 12.11 -8.53 6.17
N GLU A 67 10.92 -9.11 6.12
CA GLU A 67 10.50 -10.26 6.92
C GLU A 67 11.37 -11.49 6.62
N GLU A 68 11.66 -11.76 5.33
CA GLU A 68 12.53 -12.87 4.91
C GLU A 68 13.99 -12.63 5.34
N VAL A 69 14.49 -11.41 5.18
CA VAL A 69 15.83 -11.02 5.64
C VAL A 69 15.97 -11.18 7.15
N VAL A 70 14.98 -10.71 7.94
CA VAL A 70 14.98 -10.82 9.39
C VAL A 70 14.96 -12.29 9.83
N SER A 71 14.06 -13.10 9.27
CA SER A 71 13.93 -14.52 9.61
C SER A 71 15.20 -15.31 9.26
N ARG A 72 15.75 -15.07 8.08
CA ARG A 72 17.00 -15.66 7.59
C ARG A 72 18.18 -15.30 8.51
N ASN A 73 18.35 -14.00 8.81
CA ASN A 73 19.44 -13.51 9.66
C ASN A 73 19.34 -14.06 11.08
N TYR A 74 18.12 -14.18 11.61
CA TYR A 74 17.92 -14.79 12.92
C TYR A 74 18.39 -16.24 12.94
N ILE A 75 18.00 -17.06 11.96
CA ILE A 75 18.39 -18.48 11.90
C ILE A 75 19.90 -18.63 11.72
N ILE A 76 20.52 -17.77 10.88
CA ILE A 76 21.97 -17.83 10.58
C ILE A 76 22.82 -17.31 11.72
N ASN A 77 22.42 -16.25 12.44
CA ASN A 77 23.26 -15.56 13.42
C ASN A 77 22.97 -16.00 14.85
N GLU A 78 21.70 -16.26 15.20
CA GLU A 78 21.29 -16.62 16.55
C GLU A 78 21.33 -18.13 16.82
N HIS A 79 21.43 -18.95 15.75
CA HIS A 79 21.53 -20.41 15.82
C HIS A 79 20.52 -21.01 16.79
N PRO A 80 19.20 -20.98 16.52
CA PRO A 80 18.22 -21.61 17.39
C PRO A 80 18.51 -23.13 17.53
N ASP A 81 18.24 -23.69 18.71
CA ASP A 81 18.46 -25.11 18.98
C ASP A 81 17.55 -26.02 18.15
N VAL A 82 16.36 -25.52 17.80
CA VAL A 82 15.39 -26.22 16.95
C VAL A 82 14.46 -25.23 16.25
N ILE A 83 14.02 -25.57 15.06
CA ILE A 83 12.97 -24.86 14.32
C ILE A 83 11.67 -25.63 14.42
N LEU A 84 10.62 -24.99 14.93
CA LEU A 84 9.25 -25.49 14.85
C LEU A 84 8.57 -24.86 13.64
N ASN A 85 8.49 -25.60 12.55
CA ASN A 85 7.96 -25.15 11.27
C ASN A 85 6.46 -25.46 11.17
N LEU A 86 5.63 -24.42 11.05
CA LEU A 86 4.19 -24.58 10.80
C LEU A 86 3.94 -24.71 9.31
N VAL A 87 3.29 -25.82 8.96
CA VAL A 87 2.88 -26.16 7.60
C VAL A 87 1.35 -26.22 7.57
N ASP A 88 0.72 -25.43 6.72
CA ASP A 88 -0.72 -25.52 6.48
C ASP A 88 -1.04 -26.81 5.70
N GLY A 89 -1.71 -27.75 6.35
CA GLY A 89 -2.11 -29.03 5.75
C GLY A 89 -3.10 -28.90 4.60
N SER A 90 -3.87 -27.83 4.54
CA SER A 90 -4.81 -27.58 3.44
C SER A 90 -4.08 -27.11 2.15
N ASN A 91 -2.90 -26.48 2.31
CA ASN A 91 -2.03 -25.99 1.23
C ASN A 91 -0.58 -26.51 1.37
N ILE A 92 -0.47 -27.79 1.68
CA ILE A 92 0.79 -28.43 2.09
C ILE A 92 1.91 -28.27 1.04
N GLU A 93 1.61 -28.42 -0.24
CA GLU A 93 2.57 -28.37 -1.34
C GLU A 93 3.38 -27.07 -1.33
N ARG A 94 2.71 -25.95 -1.22
CA ARG A 94 3.35 -24.64 -1.18
C ARG A 94 4.11 -24.38 0.12
N ASN A 95 3.56 -24.82 1.24
CA ASN A 95 4.21 -24.62 2.54
C ASN A 95 5.48 -25.47 2.69
N LEU A 96 5.57 -26.59 1.99
CA LEU A 96 6.78 -27.41 1.95
C LEU A 96 7.96 -26.75 1.25
N TYR A 97 7.74 -25.73 0.42
CA TYR A 97 8.84 -25.00 -0.22
C TYR A 97 9.76 -24.33 0.81
N LEU A 98 9.19 -23.64 1.80
CA LEU A 98 9.96 -23.11 2.92
C LEU A 98 10.61 -24.23 3.74
N THR A 99 9.88 -25.34 3.95
CA THR A 99 10.41 -26.51 4.68
C THR A 99 11.67 -27.05 4.04
N THR A 100 11.74 -27.17 2.70
CA THR A 100 12.94 -27.65 2.01
C THR A 100 14.14 -26.76 2.28
N GLN A 101 13.97 -25.45 2.28
CA GLN A 101 15.05 -24.50 2.58
C GLN A 101 15.51 -24.56 4.04
N LEU A 102 14.58 -24.75 4.98
CA LEU A 102 14.90 -24.91 6.41
C LEU A 102 15.71 -26.19 6.65
N LEU A 103 15.40 -27.29 5.96
CA LEU A 103 16.16 -28.54 6.05
C LEU A 103 17.59 -28.38 5.49
N GLU A 104 17.76 -27.57 4.45
CA GLU A 104 19.10 -27.26 3.87
C GLU A 104 19.99 -26.47 4.85
N MET A 105 19.41 -25.73 5.81
CA MET A 105 20.14 -24.94 6.79
C MET A 105 20.83 -25.77 7.88
N GLY A 106 20.51 -27.07 7.99
CA GLY A 106 21.15 -27.98 8.94
C GLY A 106 20.77 -27.76 10.41
N VAL A 107 19.76 -26.94 10.69
CA VAL A 107 19.16 -26.80 12.04
C VAL A 107 18.09 -27.88 12.21
N PRO A 108 17.97 -28.56 13.38
CA PRO A 108 16.91 -29.52 13.62
C PRO A 108 15.53 -28.91 13.38
N VAL A 109 14.67 -29.58 12.59
CA VAL A 109 13.33 -29.11 12.25
C VAL A 109 12.27 -30.08 12.75
N VAL A 110 11.22 -29.55 13.41
CA VAL A 110 9.97 -30.27 13.71
C VAL A 110 8.87 -29.63 12.91
N ILE A 111 8.10 -30.43 12.18
CA ILE A 111 6.98 -29.94 11.39
C ILE A 111 5.70 -30.07 12.22
N ALA A 112 5.02 -28.95 12.45
CA ALA A 112 3.66 -28.89 12.96
C ALA A 112 2.70 -28.76 11.76
N LEU A 113 2.09 -29.89 11.34
CA LEU A 113 1.12 -29.91 10.26
C LEU A 113 -0.21 -29.36 10.78
N ASN A 114 -0.44 -28.09 10.55
CA ASN A 114 -1.58 -27.35 11.10
C ASN A 114 -2.81 -27.43 10.19
N MET A 115 -3.96 -26.96 10.71
CA MET A 115 -5.26 -27.00 10.03
C MET A 115 -5.72 -28.43 9.68
N ILE A 116 -5.32 -29.41 10.47
CA ILE A 116 -5.69 -30.82 10.23
C ILE A 116 -7.21 -31.06 10.33
N ASP A 117 -7.92 -30.23 11.08
CA ASP A 117 -9.37 -30.20 11.15
C ASP A 117 -10.00 -29.88 9.78
N ILE A 118 -9.42 -28.95 9.03
CA ILE A 118 -9.84 -28.61 7.66
C ILE A 118 -9.52 -29.75 6.70
N VAL A 119 -8.32 -30.33 6.78
CA VAL A 119 -7.91 -31.47 5.96
C VAL A 119 -8.88 -32.64 6.14
N ARG A 120 -9.19 -32.98 7.40
CA ARG A 120 -10.15 -34.07 7.74
C ARG A 120 -11.56 -33.75 7.27
N LYS A 121 -12.01 -32.49 7.39
CA LYS A 121 -13.33 -32.04 6.90
C LYS A 121 -13.44 -32.17 5.38
N ASN A 122 -12.35 -31.91 4.64
CA ASN A 122 -12.31 -32.08 3.19
C ASN A 122 -12.24 -33.55 2.75
N GLY A 123 -11.96 -34.48 3.68
CA GLY A 123 -11.79 -35.88 3.41
C GLY A 123 -10.41 -36.30 2.93
N ASP A 124 -9.46 -35.34 2.85
CA ASP A 124 -8.11 -35.62 2.41
C ASP A 124 -7.32 -36.42 3.44
N LYS A 125 -6.43 -37.29 2.99
CA LYS A 125 -5.59 -38.14 3.83
C LYS A 125 -4.12 -37.86 3.59
N ILE A 126 -3.40 -37.52 4.66
CA ILE A 126 -1.96 -37.28 4.64
C ILE A 126 -1.30 -38.40 5.45
N ASP A 127 -0.39 -39.15 4.84
CA ASP A 127 0.43 -40.13 5.55
C ASP A 127 1.61 -39.43 6.23
N ILE A 128 1.38 -39.07 7.52
CA ILE A 128 2.33 -38.34 8.34
C ILE A 128 3.61 -39.12 8.59
N ALA A 129 3.51 -40.42 8.75
CA ALA A 129 4.65 -41.29 8.98
C ALA A 129 5.53 -41.39 7.72
N ALA A 130 4.92 -41.48 6.52
CA ALA A 130 5.64 -41.46 5.26
C ALA A 130 6.27 -40.09 5.02
N LEU A 131 5.55 -39.00 5.28
CA LEU A 131 6.04 -37.63 5.15
C LEU A 131 7.27 -37.38 6.04
N GLY A 132 7.20 -37.76 7.32
CA GLY A 132 8.31 -37.62 8.25
C GLY A 132 9.54 -38.45 7.87
N ARG A 133 9.34 -39.70 7.39
CA ARG A 133 10.44 -40.55 6.91
C ARG A 133 11.15 -39.96 5.68
N LYS A 134 10.39 -39.39 4.74
CA LYS A 134 10.94 -38.81 3.52
C LYS A 134 11.66 -37.48 3.76
N LEU A 135 11.08 -36.61 4.58
CA LEU A 135 11.70 -35.34 4.95
C LEU A 135 12.82 -35.51 6.00
N GLY A 136 12.91 -36.66 6.66
CA GLY A 136 13.93 -36.93 7.67
C GLY A 136 13.72 -36.14 8.97
N CYS A 137 12.49 -35.66 9.26
CA CYS A 137 12.17 -34.88 10.43
C CYS A 137 10.82 -35.30 11.04
N PRO A 138 10.59 -35.12 12.35
CA PRO A 138 9.31 -35.41 12.98
C PRO A 138 8.20 -34.50 12.43
N VAL A 139 7.02 -35.11 12.17
CA VAL A 139 5.80 -34.41 11.76
C VAL A 139 4.72 -34.69 12.80
N VAL A 140 4.07 -33.63 13.30
CA VAL A 140 3.00 -33.71 14.31
C VAL A 140 1.74 -33.03 13.77
N GLU A 141 0.60 -33.72 13.86
CA GLU A 141 -0.70 -33.13 13.52
C GLU A 141 -1.10 -32.07 14.52
N THR A 142 -1.48 -30.89 14.04
CA THR A 142 -1.90 -29.80 14.91
C THR A 142 -3.14 -29.07 14.37
N SER A 143 -3.90 -28.49 15.28
CA SER A 143 -4.88 -27.45 14.98
C SER A 143 -4.70 -26.35 16.01
N ALA A 144 -4.10 -25.25 15.58
CA ALA A 144 -3.81 -24.12 16.46
C ALA A 144 -5.09 -23.50 17.04
N LEU A 145 -6.20 -23.56 16.30
CA LEU A 145 -7.49 -23.02 16.74
C LEU A 145 -8.11 -23.87 17.88
N SER A 146 -8.08 -25.20 17.76
CA SER A 146 -8.65 -26.12 18.76
C SER A 146 -7.67 -26.51 19.87
N GLY A 147 -6.39 -26.19 19.72
CA GLY A 147 -5.33 -26.60 20.64
C GLY A 147 -4.84 -28.04 20.49
N LEU A 148 -5.35 -28.79 19.49
CA LEU A 148 -4.97 -30.16 19.22
C LEU A 148 -3.47 -30.26 18.84
N GLY A 149 -2.76 -31.25 19.41
CA GLY A 149 -1.37 -31.56 19.05
C GLY A 149 -0.31 -30.55 19.47
N LEU A 150 -0.68 -29.37 20.02
CA LEU A 150 0.27 -28.29 20.33
C LEU A 150 1.30 -28.70 21.40
N LYS A 151 0.83 -29.39 22.44
CA LYS A 151 1.73 -29.88 23.53
C LYS A 151 2.70 -30.93 23.00
N GLU A 152 2.24 -31.81 22.11
CA GLU A 152 3.06 -32.84 21.50
C GLU A 152 4.12 -32.25 20.58
N ALA A 153 3.75 -31.28 19.71
CA ALA A 153 4.69 -30.57 18.86
C ALA A 153 5.77 -29.84 19.67
N ALA A 154 5.36 -29.15 20.76
CA ALA A 154 6.29 -28.48 21.66
C ALA A 154 7.22 -29.46 22.39
N ALA A 155 6.69 -30.58 22.91
CA ALA A 155 7.50 -31.60 23.58
C ALA A 155 8.51 -32.21 22.61
N LYS A 156 8.10 -32.48 21.36
CA LYS A 156 8.98 -33.03 20.33
C LYS A 156 10.08 -32.04 19.92
N ALA A 157 9.76 -30.74 19.85
CA ALA A 157 10.75 -29.69 19.61
C ALA A 157 11.78 -29.62 20.75
N VAL A 158 11.34 -29.69 22.01
CA VAL A 158 12.25 -29.71 23.17
C VAL A 158 13.12 -30.97 23.20
N GLU A 159 12.55 -32.13 22.84
CA GLU A 159 13.31 -33.40 22.74
C GLU A 159 14.43 -33.27 21.67
N MET A 160 14.11 -32.76 20.49
CA MET A 160 15.09 -32.58 19.42
C MET A 160 16.16 -31.56 19.77
N ALA A 161 15.80 -30.45 20.40
CA ALA A 161 16.76 -29.44 20.86
C ALA A 161 17.78 -30.01 21.86
N LYS A 162 17.38 -30.99 22.67
CA LYS A 162 18.27 -31.68 23.65
C LYS A 162 19.10 -32.78 23.02
N ALA A 163 18.69 -33.37 21.92
CA ALA A 163 19.34 -34.53 21.29
C ALA A 163 20.64 -34.22 20.54
N LYS A 164 21.01 -32.95 20.34
CA LYS A 164 22.26 -32.38 19.75
C LYS A 164 22.81 -32.99 18.43
N ASN A 165 22.35 -34.15 17.98
CA ASN A 165 22.91 -34.89 16.82
C ASN A 165 21.80 -35.40 15.87
N VAL A 166 20.75 -34.60 15.63
CA VAL A 166 19.73 -34.97 14.65
C VAL A 166 20.05 -34.27 13.32
N GLU A 167 20.72 -34.98 12.42
CA GLU A 167 20.88 -34.52 11.04
C GLU A 167 19.57 -34.73 10.28
N CYS A 168 18.92 -33.64 9.89
CA CYS A 168 17.86 -33.68 8.90
C CYS A 168 18.49 -34.02 7.53
N LYS A 169 17.83 -34.89 6.76
CA LYS A 169 18.33 -35.25 5.42
C LYS A 169 18.13 -34.07 4.47
N PRO A 170 19.24 -33.51 3.90
CA PRO A 170 19.11 -32.45 2.93
C PRO A 170 18.48 -32.96 1.64
N LEU A 171 17.78 -32.09 0.93
CA LEU A 171 17.23 -32.34 -0.38
C LEU A 171 18.36 -32.62 -1.40
N HIS A 172 18.17 -33.59 -2.28
CA HIS A 172 19.01 -33.80 -3.43
C HIS A 172 18.36 -33.25 -4.70
N PHE A 173 19.10 -32.44 -5.44
CA PHE A 173 18.67 -31.86 -6.71
C PHE A 173 18.96 -32.86 -7.87
N ASN A 174 18.73 -32.42 -9.11
CA ASN A 174 19.10 -33.22 -10.26
C ASN A 174 20.62 -33.40 -10.34
N ALA A 175 21.09 -34.42 -11.12
CA ALA A 175 22.49 -34.80 -11.17
C ALA A 175 23.45 -33.68 -11.65
N ASP A 176 22.95 -32.79 -12.52
CA ASP A 176 23.77 -31.70 -13.07
C ASP A 176 23.98 -30.59 -12.03
N VAL A 177 22.93 -30.26 -11.28
CA VAL A 177 23.01 -29.28 -10.16
C VAL A 177 23.87 -29.84 -9.03
N GLU A 178 23.69 -31.14 -8.65
CA GLU A 178 24.50 -31.74 -7.59
C GLU A 178 25.99 -31.70 -7.96
N LYS A 179 26.34 -32.02 -9.20
CA LYS A 179 27.73 -31.94 -9.69
C LYS A 179 28.26 -30.50 -9.57
N ALA A 180 27.48 -29.51 -9.98
CA ALA A 180 27.88 -28.11 -9.86
C ALA A 180 28.08 -27.69 -8.39
N LEU A 181 27.19 -28.14 -7.51
CA LEU A 181 27.32 -27.85 -6.06
C LEU A 181 28.55 -28.52 -5.45
N GLU A 182 28.92 -29.73 -5.90
CA GLU A 182 30.18 -30.41 -5.49
C GLU A 182 31.41 -29.65 -6.00
N GLU A 183 31.41 -29.18 -7.26
CA GLU A 183 32.48 -28.35 -7.79
C GLU A 183 32.61 -27.01 -7.03
N ILE A 184 31.50 -26.33 -6.72
CA ILE A 184 31.49 -25.12 -5.89
C ILE A 184 32.02 -25.42 -4.48
N LYS A 185 31.60 -26.55 -3.89
CA LYS A 185 32.10 -27.00 -2.57
C LYS A 185 33.61 -27.20 -2.58
N PHE A 186 34.15 -27.79 -3.62
CA PHE A 186 35.59 -27.99 -3.78
C PHE A 186 36.36 -26.66 -3.86
N ILE A 187 35.82 -25.67 -4.60
CA ILE A 187 36.44 -24.34 -4.73
C ILE A 187 36.39 -23.58 -3.41
N MET A 188 35.24 -23.64 -2.71
CA MET A 188 35.04 -22.92 -1.43
C MET A 188 35.82 -23.54 -0.26
N GLY A 189 36.08 -24.84 -0.30
CA GLY A 189 36.88 -25.56 0.69
C GLY A 189 36.46 -25.31 2.14
N SER A 190 37.40 -24.88 3.00
CA SER A 190 37.19 -24.61 4.41
C SER A 190 36.47 -23.29 4.72
N SER A 191 36.15 -22.49 3.68
CA SER A 191 35.42 -21.24 3.87
C SER A 191 33.91 -21.45 4.12
N LEU A 192 33.42 -22.67 3.89
CA LEU A 192 32.00 -23.00 4.14
C LEU A 192 31.74 -23.21 5.63
N PRO A 193 30.56 -22.82 6.13
CA PRO A 193 30.19 -23.04 7.51
C PRO A 193 29.97 -24.53 7.79
N GLU A 194 30.27 -25.01 9.01
CA GLU A 194 29.99 -26.40 9.41
C GLU A 194 28.49 -26.73 9.38
N THR A 195 27.65 -25.78 9.83
CA THR A 195 26.19 -25.90 9.78
C THR A 195 25.65 -25.04 8.65
N GLY A 196 24.76 -25.60 7.80
CA GLY A 196 24.16 -24.88 6.68
C GLY A 196 25.04 -24.78 5.41
N ALA A 197 26.09 -25.59 5.31
CA ALA A 197 26.93 -25.63 4.11
C ALA A 197 26.10 -25.88 2.84
N ARG A 198 25.13 -26.79 2.91
CA ARG A 198 24.23 -27.11 1.78
C ARG A 198 23.45 -25.90 1.30
N TRP A 199 22.81 -25.18 2.22
CA TRP A 199 22.10 -23.96 1.93
C TRP A 199 23.01 -22.88 1.33
N THR A 200 24.20 -22.71 1.88
CA THR A 200 25.19 -21.76 1.37
C THR A 200 25.60 -22.08 -0.06
N LEU A 201 25.82 -23.35 -0.37
CA LEU A 201 26.14 -23.78 -1.73
C LEU A 201 25.01 -23.51 -2.73
N ALA A 202 23.76 -23.83 -2.36
CA ALA A 202 22.61 -23.51 -3.18
C ALA A 202 22.48 -22.00 -3.43
N LYS A 203 22.69 -21.17 -2.39
CA LYS A 203 22.65 -19.71 -2.52
C LYS A 203 23.81 -19.12 -3.31
N LEU A 204 25.00 -19.73 -3.26
CA LEU A 204 26.10 -19.34 -4.14
C LEU A 204 25.76 -19.67 -5.60
N PHE A 205 25.15 -20.82 -5.87
CA PHE A 205 24.70 -21.20 -7.20
C PHE A 205 23.57 -20.26 -7.70
N GLU A 206 22.61 -19.87 -6.85
CA GLU A 206 21.53 -18.93 -7.15
C GLU A 206 22.03 -17.46 -7.33
N ARG A 207 23.33 -17.18 -7.19
CA ARG A 207 23.93 -15.82 -7.18
C ARG A 207 23.33 -14.90 -6.13
N ASP A 208 22.97 -15.44 -4.95
CA ASP A 208 22.43 -14.63 -3.85
C ASP A 208 23.41 -13.54 -3.43
N ARG A 209 23.02 -12.28 -3.62
CA ARG A 209 23.89 -11.10 -3.45
C ARG A 209 24.44 -10.97 -2.04
N GLU A 210 23.65 -11.28 -1.01
CA GLU A 210 24.08 -11.18 0.39
C GLU A 210 25.12 -12.28 0.73
N VAL A 211 24.91 -13.49 0.21
CA VAL A 211 25.86 -14.60 0.41
C VAL A 211 27.17 -14.29 -0.33
N TRP A 212 27.11 -13.84 -1.56
CA TRP A 212 28.31 -13.44 -2.30
C TRP A 212 29.06 -12.30 -1.62
N ALA A 213 28.36 -11.28 -1.13
CA ALA A 213 28.96 -10.16 -0.39
C ALA A 213 29.58 -10.60 0.95
N LYS A 214 28.92 -11.52 1.69
CA LYS A 214 29.42 -12.05 2.97
C LYS A 214 30.78 -12.75 2.83
N TYR A 215 30.96 -13.49 1.73
CA TYR A 215 32.22 -14.23 1.52
C TYR A 215 33.33 -13.38 0.90
N ASN A 216 33.02 -12.17 0.39
CA ASN A 216 33.98 -11.25 -0.25
C ASN A 216 34.98 -11.97 -1.17
N LEU A 217 34.46 -12.81 -2.08
CA LEU A 217 35.25 -13.73 -2.89
C LEU A 217 36.18 -12.97 -3.83
N PRO A 218 37.48 -13.43 -3.96
CA PRO A 218 38.38 -12.89 -4.96
C PRO A 218 37.84 -13.03 -6.39
N ASP A 219 38.14 -12.07 -7.27
CA ASP A 219 37.67 -12.06 -8.67
C ASP A 219 37.93 -13.37 -9.44
N VAL A 220 39.03 -14.05 -9.11
CA VAL A 220 39.38 -15.35 -9.72
C VAL A 220 38.37 -16.44 -9.34
N ILE A 221 37.97 -16.48 -8.06
CA ILE A 221 36.99 -17.44 -7.56
C ILE A 221 35.61 -17.09 -8.12
N GLN A 222 35.23 -15.80 -8.12
CA GLN A 222 33.95 -15.37 -8.73
C GLN A 222 33.83 -15.83 -10.18
N LYS A 223 34.88 -15.63 -11.00
CA LYS A 223 34.88 -16.08 -12.41
C LYS A 223 34.79 -17.59 -12.56
N GLN A 224 35.39 -18.38 -11.64
CA GLN A 224 35.26 -19.83 -11.65
C GLN A 224 33.85 -20.29 -11.32
N LEU A 225 33.22 -19.70 -10.28
CA LEU A 225 31.83 -19.97 -9.92
C LEU A 225 30.88 -19.61 -11.08
N GLU A 226 31.05 -18.42 -11.66
CA GLU A 226 30.24 -17.98 -12.82
C GLU A 226 30.35 -18.95 -14.00
N LYS A 227 31.54 -19.49 -14.27
CA LYS A 227 31.72 -20.46 -15.35
C LYS A 227 30.96 -21.76 -15.09
N ILE A 228 30.95 -22.24 -13.84
CA ILE A 228 30.21 -23.47 -13.46
C ILE A 228 28.70 -23.20 -13.60
N ILE A 229 28.20 -22.09 -13.04
CA ILE A 229 26.80 -21.74 -13.09
C ILE A 229 26.31 -21.55 -14.51
N ALA A 230 27.02 -20.75 -15.33
CA ALA A 230 26.70 -20.55 -16.75
C ALA A 230 26.67 -21.85 -17.57
N GLY A 231 27.55 -22.81 -17.25
CA GLY A 231 27.53 -24.11 -17.90
C GLY A 231 26.29 -24.95 -17.59
N VAL A 232 25.70 -24.81 -16.40
CA VAL A 232 24.45 -25.48 -16.04
C VAL A 232 23.24 -24.74 -16.64
N GLU A 233 23.26 -23.41 -16.63
CA GLU A 233 22.22 -22.56 -17.26
C GLU A 233 22.11 -22.86 -18.77
N GLU A 234 23.24 -22.92 -19.46
CA GLU A 234 23.28 -23.28 -20.90
C GLU A 234 22.76 -24.71 -21.17
N LYS A 235 23.06 -25.65 -20.27
CA LYS A 235 22.62 -27.03 -20.42
C LYS A 235 21.14 -27.23 -20.15
N LEU A 236 20.57 -26.53 -19.19
CA LEU A 236 19.17 -26.66 -18.77
C LEU A 236 18.24 -25.61 -19.40
N ASP A 237 18.80 -24.68 -20.19
CA ASP A 237 18.05 -23.58 -20.87
C ASP A 237 17.17 -22.77 -19.91
N ASP A 238 17.68 -22.53 -18.68
CA ASP A 238 16.97 -21.77 -17.65
C ASP A 238 17.95 -21.00 -16.74
N ASP A 239 17.52 -19.99 -16.03
CA ASP A 239 18.39 -19.27 -15.09
C ASP A 239 18.62 -20.05 -13.79
N CYS A 240 19.71 -19.75 -13.09
CA CYS A 240 20.14 -20.50 -11.91
C CYS A 240 19.12 -20.50 -10.77
N GLU A 241 18.36 -19.43 -10.60
CA GLU A 241 17.32 -19.30 -9.57
C GLU A 241 16.11 -20.18 -9.91
N SER A 242 15.67 -20.13 -11.17
CA SER A 242 14.59 -20.99 -11.69
C SER A 242 14.96 -22.48 -11.64
N ILE A 243 16.20 -22.85 -11.98
CA ILE A 243 16.68 -24.25 -11.91
C ILE A 243 16.53 -24.82 -10.50
N ILE A 244 16.99 -24.09 -9.46
CA ILE A 244 16.88 -24.55 -8.07
C ILE A 244 15.42 -24.55 -7.60
N THR A 245 14.66 -23.55 -7.99
CA THR A 245 13.24 -23.44 -7.64
C THR A 245 12.44 -24.61 -8.24
N ASN A 246 12.64 -24.91 -9.51
CA ASN A 246 11.99 -26.03 -10.19
C ASN A 246 12.39 -27.36 -9.56
N ALA A 247 13.67 -27.55 -9.23
CA ALA A 247 14.13 -28.78 -8.58
C ALA A 247 13.49 -29.00 -7.18
N ARG A 248 13.26 -27.92 -6.40
CA ARG A 248 12.51 -28.01 -5.13
C ARG A 248 11.05 -28.39 -5.37
N TYR A 249 10.39 -27.80 -6.37
CA TYR A 249 9.01 -28.14 -6.69
C TYR A 249 8.85 -29.55 -7.22
N ASP A 250 9.76 -30.05 -8.04
CA ASP A 250 9.77 -31.44 -8.53
C ASP A 250 9.85 -32.45 -7.37
N TYR A 251 10.73 -32.16 -6.40
CA TYR A 251 10.81 -32.97 -5.18
C TYR A 251 9.51 -32.93 -4.37
N ILE A 252 8.94 -31.74 -4.16
CA ILE A 252 7.69 -31.55 -3.42
C ILE A 252 6.55 -32.29 -4.12
N THR A 253 6.45 -32.20 -5.44
CA THR A 253 5.43 -32.88 -6.24
C THR A 253 5.56 -34.41 -6.11
N GLY A 254 6.77 -34.95 -6.16
CA GLY A 254 7.05 -36.37 -5.90
C GLY A 254 6.64 -36.79 -4.46
N LEU A 255 6.96 -35.94 -3.48
CA LEU A 255 6.58 -36.17 -2.09
C LEU A 255 5.04 -36.18 -1.90
N MET A 256 4.35 -35.23 -2.57
CA MET A 256 2.90 -35.12 -2.53
C MET A 256 2.21 -36.34 -3.15
N ALA A 257 2.70 -36.80 -4.29
CA ALA A 257 2.15 -37.99 -4.95
C ALA A 257 2.19 -39.23 -4.06
N ASP A 258 3.23 -39.35 -3.25
CA ASP A 258 3.43 -40.52 -2.38
C ASP A 258 2.74 -40.41 -1.02
N CYS A 259 2.64 -39.20 -0.46
CA CYS A 259 2.20 -38.99 0.92
C CYS A 259 0.75 -38.46 1.06
N VAL A 260 0.19 -37.85 0.00
CA VAL A 260 -1.11 -37.16 0.10
C VAL A 260 -2.12 -37.76 -0.86
N LYS A 261 -3.25 -38.23 -0.32
CA LYS A 261 -4.42 -38.69 -1.09
C LYS A 261 -5.53 -37.68 -0.98
N LYS A 262 -5.69 -36.82 -2.01
CA LYS A 262 -6.82 -35.90 -2.13
C LYS A 262 -8.06 -36.65 -2.60
N VAL A 263 -9.15 -36.57 -1.83
CA VAL A 263 -10.41 -37.27 -2.14
C VAL A 263 -11.26 -36.48 -3.14
N LYS A 264 -11.19 -35.17 -3.09
CA LYS A 264 -11.89 -34.30 -4.05
C LYS A 264 -10.96 -33.87 -5.16
N VAL A 265 -10.99 -34.57 -6.28
CA VAL A 265 -10.36 -34.19 -7.56
C VAL A 265 -11.30 -33.24 -8.33
N GLY A 266 -12.04 -32.41 -7.67
CA GLY A 266 -12.99 -31.47 -8.28
C GLY A 266 -12.68 -30.03 -7.89
N MET A 267 -12.90 -29.10 -8.84
CA MET A 267 -12.77 -27.67 -8.58
C MET A 267 -13.66 -27.25 -7.41
N THR A 268 -13.10 -26.54 -6.45
CA THR A 268 -13.87 -25.94 -5.36
C THR A 268 -14.81 -24.85 -5.91
N THR A 269 -15.79 -24.43 -5.12
CA THR A 269 -16.66 -23.30 -5.51
C THR A 269 -15.82 -22.04 -5.73
N SER A 270 -14.78 -21.83 -4.93
CA SER A 270 -13.84 -20.72 -5.11
C SER A 270 -13.12 -20.80 -6.45
N ASP A 271 -12.61 -21.98 -6.86
CA ASP A 271 -11.93 -22.15 -8.13
C ASP A 271 -12.85 -21.88 -9.34
N LYS A 272 -14.13 -22.25 -9.24
CA LYS A 272 -15.12 -21.96 -10.29
C LYS A 272 -15.40 -20.47 -10.42
N ILE A 273 -15.51 -19.77 -9.29
CA ILE A 273 -15.67 -18.32 -9.28
C ILE A 273 -14.41 -17.65 -9.84
N ASP A 274 -13.24 -18.14 -9.44
CA ASP A 274 -11.95 -17.60 -9.89
C ASP A 274 -11.74 -17.76 -11.40
N GLN A 275 -12.21 -18.85 -12.01
CA GLN A 275 -12.17 -19.00 -13.49
C GLN A 275 -12.88 -17.85 -14.23
N ILE A 276 -13.92 -17.28 -13.63
CA ILE A 276 -14.68 -16.18 -14.23
C ILE A 276 -14.05 -14.85 -13.82
N VAL A 277 -13.82 -14.65 -12.53
CA VAL A 277 -13.36 -13.39 -11.95
C VAL A 277 -11.91 -13.07 -12.33
N THR A 278 -11.04 -14.08 -12.43
CA THR A 278 -9.63 -13.90 -12.83
C THR A 278 -9.38 -14.13 -14.33
N ASN A 279 -10.43 -14.29 -15.11
CA ASN A 279 -10.32 -14.47 -16.56
C ASN A 279 -9.67 -13.25 -17.21
N ARG A 280 -8.71 -13.48 -18.09
CA ARG A 280 -7.90 -12.44 -18.75
C ARG A 280 -8.70 -11.32 -19.41
N ILE A 281 -9.91 -11.62 -19.92
CA ILE A 281 -10.77 -10.67 -20.65
C ILE A 281 -11.87 -10.15 -19.73
N LEU A 282 -12.51 -11.02 -18.93
CA LEU A 282 -13.66 -10.67 -18.10
C LEU A 282 -13.30 -9.97 -16.79
N ALA A 283 -12.07 -10.14 -16.30
CA ALA A 283 -11.66 -9.61 -14.99
C ALA A 283 -11.81 -8.09 -14.88
N LEU A 284 -11.34 -7.34 -15.87
CA LEU A 284 -11.44 -5.87 -15.89
C LEU A 284 -12.87 -5.36 -16.01
N PRO A 285 -13.73 -5.88 -16.93
CA PRO A 285 -15.15 -5.52 -16.96
C PRO A 285 -15.91 -5.85 -15.67
N ILE A 286 -15.66 -7.02 -15.06
CA ILE A 286 -16.29 -7.40 -13.79
C ILE A 286 -15.84 -6.44 -12.68
N PHE A 287 -14.55 -6.17 -12.60
CA PHE A 287 -14.02 -5.19 -11.65
C PHE A 287 -14.64 -3.81 -11.84
N ALA A 288 -14.72 -3.30 -13.08
CA ALA A 288 -15.35 -2.03 -13.38
C ALA A 288 -16.83 -2.00 -12.97
N ALA A 289 -17.58 -3.09 -13.19
CA ALA A 289 -18.96 -3.22 -12.75
C ALA A 289 -19.09 -3.21 -11.22
N VAL A 290 -18.27 -4.00 -10.50
CA VAL A 290 -18.29 -4.03 -9.04
C VAL A 290 -17.98 -2.65 -8.47
N MET A 291 -16.95 -1.97 -8.98
CA MET A 291 -16.60 -0.64 -8.53
C MET A 291 -17.65 0.40 -8.87
N PHE A 292 -18.26 0.30 -10.06
CA PHE A 292 -19.38 1.16 -10.41
C PHE A 292 -20.52 1.05 -9.38
N PHE A 293 -20.90 -0.17 -8.97
CA PHE A 293 -21.92 -0.37 -7.95
C PHE A 293 -21.51 0.21 -6.59
N VAL A 294 -20.25 0.02 -6.18
CA VAL A 294 -19.74 0.60 -4.91
C VAL A 294 -19.87 2.11 -4.93
N TYR A 295 -19.40 2.76 -6.00
CA TYR A 295 -19.46 4.22 -6.11
C TYR A 295 -20.87 4.73 -6.29
N TYR A 296 -21.69 4.05 -7.08
CA TYR A 296 -23.09 4.42 -7.28
C TYR A 296 -23.86 4.46 -5.96
N ILE A 297 -23.66 3.45 -5.10
CA ILE A 297 -24.30 3.41 -3.78
C ILE A 297 -23.72 4.46 -2.83
N ALA A 298 -22.39 4.60 -2.80
CA ALA A 298 -21.72 5.44 -1.84
C ALA A 298 -21.73 6.94 -2.20
N VAL A 299 -21.69 7.26 -3.51
CA VAL A 299 -21.47 8.64 -3.98
C VAL A 299 -22.69 9.22 -4.72
N THR A 300 -23.55 8.40 -5.32
CA THR A 300 -24.64 8.92 -6.18
C THR A 300 -26.02 8.72 -5.56
N THR A 301 -26.16 7.84 -4.56
CA THR A 301 -27.47 7.56 -3.94
C THR A 301 -27.43 7.75 -2.44
N ILE A 302 -27.49 6.65 -1.67
CA ILE A 302 -27.62 6.69 -0.20
C ILE A 302 -26.54 7.56 0.47
N GLY A 303 -25.31 7.52 -0.03
CA GLY A 303 -24.21 8.30 0.56
C GLY A 303 -24.42 9.80 0.40
N THR A 304 -24.80 10.26 -0.79
CA THR A 304 -25.08 11.68 -1.05
C THR A 304 -26.31 12.14 -0.29
N ASP A 305 -27.45 11.42 -0.39
CA ASP A 305 -28.68 11.80 0.30
C ASP A 305 -28.47 12.03 1.82
N VAL A 306 -27.68 11.16 2.48
CA VAL A 306 -27.38 11.30 3.92
C VAL A 306 -26.40 12.44 4.18
N THR A 307 -25.43 12.66 3.29
CA THR A 307 -24.46 13.75 3.39
C THR A 307 -25.14 15.11 3.23
N ASP A 308 -26.00 15.25 2.21
CA ASP A 308 -26.76 16.48 1.97
C ASP A 308 -27.70 16.77 3.14
N TRP A 309 -28.43 15.76 3.63
CA TRP A 309 -29.22 15.94 4.85
C TRP A 309 -28.38 16.39 6.05
N THR A 310 -27.16 15.85 6.17
CA THR A 310 -26.27 16.22 7.30
C THR A 310 -25.74 17.65 7.14
N ASN A 311 -25.33 18.05 5.94
CA ASN A 311 -24.80 19.38 5.69
C ASN A 311 -25.90 20.45 5.70
N ASP A 312 -26.96 20.23 4.93
CA ASP A 312 -27.97 21.26 4.71
C ASP A 312 -28.95 21.35 5.90
N VAL A 313 -29.52 20.20 6.31
CA VAL A 313 -30.54 20.20 7.36
C VAL A 313 -29.90 20.25 8.75
N LEU A 314 -28.97 19.34 9.07
CA LEU A 314 -28.42 19.25 10.42
C LEU A 314 -27.51 20.46 10.74
N PHE A 315 -26.53 20.75 9.89
CA PHE A 315 -25.62 21.87 10.10
C PHE A 315 -26.22 23.19 9.63
N GLY A 316 -26.73 23.30 8.42
CA GLY A 316 -27.18 24.54 7.78
C GLY A 316 -28.46 25.10 8.40
N GLU A 317 -29.50 24.26 8.58
CA GLU A 317 -30.79 24.75 9.07
C GLU A 317 -30.97 24.64 10.59
N MET A 318 -30.39 23.60 11.25
CA MET A 318 -30.63 23.36 12.67
C MET A 318 -29.52 23.92 13.56
N ILE A 319 -28.26 23.57 13.35
CA ILE A 319 -27.17 23.89 14.28
C ILE A 319 -26.72 25.34 14.11
N MET A 320 -26.35 25.78 12.90
CA MET A 320 -25.78 27.11 12.67
C MET A 320 -26.77 28.23 13.06
N PRO A 321 -28.04 28.24 12.60
CA PRO A 321 -28.99 29.30 12.97
C PRO A 321 -29.32 29.31 14.47
N SER A 322 -29.44 28.10 15.07
CA SER A 322 -29.76 28.02 16.53
C SER A 322 -28.62 28.56 17.39
N VAL A 323 -27.37 28.30 17.01
CA VAL A 323 -26.20 28.83 17.74
C VAL A 323 -26.05 30.33 17.50
N GLN A 324 -26.26 30.79 16.26
CA GLN A 324 -26.24 32.20 15.91
C GLN A 324 -27.28 32.99 16.76
N GLU A 325 -28.52 32.55 16.73
CA GLU A 325 -29.60 33.21 17.52
C GLU A 325 -29.31 33.20 19.04
N ALA A 326 -28.78 32.07 19.55
CA ALA A 326 -28.42 31.99 20.97
C ALA A 326 -27.28 32.95 21.34
N MET A 327 -26.28 33.13 20.48
CA MET A 327 -25.17 34.05 20.72
C MET A 327 -25.58 35.51 20.57
N GLU A 328 -26.38 35.84 19.57
CA GLU A 328 -26.94 37.18 19.38
C GLU A 328 -27.83 37.59 20.57
N ASN A 329 -28.71 36.69 21.04
CA ASN A 329 -29.53 36.90 22.23
C ASN A 329 -28.71 37.05 23.53
N ALA A 330 -27.52 36.42 23.59
CA ALA A 330 -26.57 36.57 24.69
C ALA A 330 -25.76 37.88 24.62
N GLY A 331 -25.90 38.68 23.54
CA GLY A 331 -25.18 39.95 23.34
C GLY A 331 -23.71 39.72 22.91
N ALA A 332 -23.39 38.61 22.24
CA ALA A 332 -22.06 38.37 21.73
C ALA A 332 -21.70 39.39 20.64
N ALA A 333 -20.41 39.75 20.56
CA ALA A 333 -19.93 40.62 19.50
C ALA A 333 -19.95 39.89 18.14
N GLU A 334 -20.15 40.65 17.04
CA GLU A 334 -20.24 40.12 15.67
C GLU A 334 -19.09 39.18 15.31
N TRP A 335 -17.84 39.54 15.65
CA TRP A 335 -16.68 38.69 15.42
C TRP A 335 -16.73 37.34 16.18
N GLN A 336 -17.37 37.31 17.35
CA GLN A 336 -17.53 36.07 18.14
C GLN A 336 -18.56 35.15 17.48
N VAL A 337 -19.64 35.74 16.96
CA VAL A 337 -20.67 35.00 16.23
C VAL A 337 -20.05 34.39 14.98
N SER A 338 -19.39 35.20 14.16
CA SER A 338 -18.72 34.72 12.94
C SER A 338 -17.62 33.66 13.21
N LEU A 339 -16.82 33.86 14.28
CA LEU A 339 -15.83 32.82 14.65
C LEU A 339 -16.48 31.49 15.00
N VAL A 340 -17.58 31.50 15.74
CA VAL A 340 -18.21 30.27 16.21
C VAL A 340 -19.06 29.63 15.10
N VAL A 341 -19.86 30.40 14.41
CA VAL A 341 -20.79 29.91 13.38
C VAL A 341 -20.06 29.57 12.12
N ASP A 342 -19.33 30.53 11.52
CA ASP A 342 -18.67 30.33 10.23
C ASP A 342 -17.33 29.61 10.40
N GLY A 343 -16.49 30.05 11.36
CA GLY A 343 -15.15 29.52 11.54
C GLY A 343 -15.11 28.11 12.15
N ILE A 344 -15.91 27.87 13.20
CA ILE A 344 -15.87 26.58 13.92
C ILE A 344 -16.93 25.62 13.39
N ILE A 345 -18.21 26.02 13.42
CA ILE A 345 -19.30 25.11 13.05
C ILE A 345 -19.31 24.89 11.54
N GLY A 346 -19.24 25.92 10.72
CA GLY A 346 -19.15 25.82 9.26
C GLY A 346 -17.88 25.08 8.82
N GLY A 347 -16.71 25.49 9.35
CA GLY A 347 -15.44 24.86 9.01
C GLY A 347 -15.30 23.39 9.40
N LEU A 348 -15.97 22.93 10.48
CA LEU A 348 -16.01 21.51 10.88
C LEU A 348 -17.21 20.77 10.27
N GLY A 349 -18.30 21.47 10.00
CA GLY A 349 -19.54 20.91 9.46
C GLY A 349 -19.29 20.18 8.15
N ALA A 350 -18.65 20.84 7.20
CA ALA A 350 -18.37 20.26 5.89
C ALA A 350 -17.59 18.93 5.97
N PRO A 351 -16.42 18.81 6.63
CA PRO A 351 -15.72 17.53 6.77
C PRO A 351 -16.51 16.48 7.56
N ILE A 352 -17.28 16.86 8.56
CA ILE A 352 -18.11 15.93 9.35
C ILE A 352 -19.31 15.47 8.52
N GLY A 353 -19.87 16.33 7.71
CA GLY A 353 -20.97 16.03 6.79
C GLY A 353 -20.62 14.92 5.78
N PHE A 354 -19.35 14.80 5.39
CA PHE A 354 -18.87 13.72 4.51
C PHE A 354 -18.68 12.36 5.22
N VAL A 355 -18.74 12.31 6.56
CA VAL A 355 -18.54 11.05 7.31
C VAL A 355 -19.56 9.96 6.91
N PRO A 356 -20.86 10.23 6.74
CA PRO A 356 -21.82 9.21 6.32
C PRO A 356 -21.47 8.58 4.97
N GLN A 357 -21.17 9.38 3.97
CA GLN A 357 -20.76 8.90 2.63
C GLN A 357 -19.51 8.04 2.70
N MET A 358 -18.50 8.48 3.46
CA MET A 358 -17.29 7.72 3.67
C MET A 358 -17.53 6.41 4.44
N ALA A 359 -18.44 6.41 5.42
CA ALA A 359 -18.78 5.22 6.19
C ALA A 359 -19.40 4.14 5.29
N ILE A 360 -20.33 4.51 4.40
CA ILE A 360 -20.94 3.61 3.44
C ILE A 360 -19.87 3.04 2.50
N MET A 361 -19.00 3.89 1.98
CA MET A 361 -17.91 3.45 1.10
C MET A 361 -16.94 2.50 1.81
N PHE A 362 -16.50 2.82 3.03
CA PHE A 362 -15.62 1.94 3.79
C PHE A 362 -16.28 0.62 4.15
N PHE A 363 -17.58 0.63 4.42
CA PHE A 363 -18.35 -0.58 4.65
C PHE A 363 -18.34 -1.50 3.41
N LEU A 364 -18.63 -0.97 2.23
CA LEU A 364 -18.65 -1.71 0.98
C LEU A 364 -17.24 -2.22 0.61
N LEU A 365 -16.21 -1.39 0.77
CA LEU A 365 -14.82 -1.80 0.53
C LEU A 365 -14.35 -2.86 1.53
N ALA A 366 -14.70 -2.73 2.83
CA ALA A 366 -14.38 -3.73 3.84
C ALA A 366 -15.07 -5.08 3.54
N LEU A 367 -16.28 -5.04 3.00
CA LEU A 367 -17.02 -6.23 2.56
C LEU A 367 -16.29 -6.94 1.40
N LEU A 368 -15.79 -6.19 0.41
CA LEU A 368 -15.00 -6.72 -0.71
C LEU A 368 -13.62 -7.24 -0.25
N GLU A 369 -13.03 -6.61 0.74
CA GLU A 369 -11.76 -7.02 1.34
C GLU A 369 -11.92 -8.33 2.11
N ASP A 370 -12.89 -8.40 3.02
CA ASP A 370 -13.15 -9.55 3.88
C ASP A 370 -13.60 -10.79 3.08
N CYS A 371 -14.38 -10.65 1.99
CA CYS A 371 -14.74 -11.79 1.16
C CYS A 371 -13.57 -12.34 0.30
N GLY A 372 -12.43 -11.66 0.26
CA GLY A 372 -11.24 -12.06 -0.50
C GLY A 372 -11.22 -11.61 -1.97
N TYR A 373 -12.16 -10.75 -2.41
CA TYR A 373 -12.19 -10.23 -3.78
C TYR A 373 -11.00 -9.32 -4.12
N MET A 374 -10.59 -8.48 -3.15
CA MET A 374 -9.47 -7.53 -3.36
C MET A 374 -8.14 -8.23 -3.67
N ALA A 375 -7.90 -9.43 -3.11
CA ALA A 375 -6.73 -10.24 -3.42
C ALA A 375 -6.67 -10.66 -4.89
N ARG A 376 -7.83 -11.00 -5.49
CA ARG A 376 -7.93 -11.38 -6.91
C ARG A 376 -7.65 -10.21 -7.82
N ILE A 377 -8.18 -9.05 -7.47
CA ILE A 377 -7.91 -7.83 -8.24
C ILE A 377 -6.43 -7.46 -8.20
N ALA A 378 -5.80 -7.52 -7.03
CA ALA A 378 -4.36 -7.30 -6.92
C ALA A 378 -3.56 -8.28 -7.79
N PHE A 379 -3.95 -9.56 -7.82
CA PHE A 379 -3.34 -10.58 -8.68
C PHE A 379 -3.48 -10.27 -10.19
N ILE A 380 -4.68 -9.85 -10.61
CA ILE A 380 -4.94 -9.50 -12.02
C ILE A 380 -4.12 -8.27 -12.42
N MET A 381 -4.10 -7.27 -11.55
CA MET A 381 -3.44 -6.00 -11.80
C MET A 381 -1.91 -6.09 -11.71
N ASP A 382 -1.36 -7.09 -11.05
CA ASP A 382 0.10 -7.28 -10.91
C ASP A 382 0.79 -7.32 -12.27
N ARG A 383 0.25 -8.05 -13.21
CA ARG A 383 0.81 -8.13 -14.58
C ARG A 383 0.88 -6.77 -15.28
N ILE A 384 -0.05 -5.87 -14.97
CA ILE A 384 -0.11 -4.52 -15.55
C ILE A 384 0.87 -3.62 -14.82
N PHE A 385 0.82 -3.60 -13.48
CA PHE A 385 1.63 -2.74 -12.63
C PHE A 385 3.12 -3.08 -12.66
N HIS A 386 3.45 -4.37 -12.80
CA HIS A 386 4.83 -4.83 -12.95
C HIS A 386 5.53 -4.18 -14.16
N LYS A 387 4.82 -3.95 -15.27
CA LYS A 387 5.35 -3.23 -16.43
C LYS A 387 5.73 -1.77 -16.13
N PHE A 388 5.11 -1.17 -15.14
CA PHE A 388 5.39 0.21 -14.68
C PHE A 388 6.35 0.23 -13.49
N GLY A 389 6.87 -0.91 -13.08
CA GLY A 389 7.82 -1.04 -11.97
C GLY A 389 7.19 -0.96 -10.59
N LEU A 390 5.90 -1.24 -10.48
CA LEU A 390 5.15 -1.34 -9.23
C LEU A 390 4.69 -2.78 -8.98
N SER A 391 4.58 -3.17 -7.72
CA SER A 391 3.93 -4.41 -7.31
C SER A 391 2.41 -4.32 -7.51
N GLY A 392 1.75 -5.42 -7.86
CA GLY A 392 0.29 -5.50 -7.97
C GLY A 392 -0.45 -5.11 -6.69
N LYS A 393 0.19 -5.23 -5.53
CA LYS A 393 -0.35 -4.76 -4.24
C LYS A 393 -0.55 -3.25 -4.20
N SER A 394 0.19 -2.48 -5.02
CA SER A 394 0.02 -1.02 -5.14
C SER A 394 -1.34 -0.62 -5.70
N PHE A 395 -2.02 -1.53 -6.42
CA PHE A 395 -3.34 -1.24 -6.96
C PHE A 395 -4.41 -1.02 -5.87
N ILE A 396 -4.33 -1.75 -4.75
CA ILE A 396 -5.28 -1.62 -3.63
C ILE A 396 -5.28 -0.20 -3.05
N PRO A 397 -4.13 0.39 -2.68
CA PRO A 397 -4.03 1.81 -2.30
C PRO A 397 -4.63 2.78 -3.33
N PHE A 398 -4.35 2.61 -4.62
CA PHE A 398 -4.90 3.48 -5.67
C PHE A 398 -6.43 3.40 -5.72
N LEU A 399 -6.97 2.20 -5.63
CA LEU A 399 -8.40 1.97 -5.60
C LEU A 399 -9.07 2.63 -4.39
N ILE A 400 -8.53 2.40 -3.20
CA ILE A 400 -9.07 2.98 -1.96
C ILE A 400 -8.97 4.51 -1.99
N SER A 401 -7.92 5.06 -2.59
CA SER A 401 -7.72 6.50 -2.71
C SER A 401 -8.73 7.20 -3.60
N SER A 402 -9.37 6.48 -4.54
CA SER A 402 -10.46 7.05 -5.34
C SER A 402 -11.69 7.43 -4.48
N GLY A 403 -11.81 6.86 -3.30
CA GLY A 403 -12.76 7.32 -2.29
C GLY A 403 -12.16 8.37 -1.36
N CYS A 404 -11.04 8.04 -0.71
CA CYS A 404 -10.33 8.95 0.20
C CYS A 404 -8.84 8.63 0.24
N GLY A 405 -7.98 9.64 0.11
CA GLY A 405 -6.52 9.49 0.13
C GLY A 405 -5.97 8.98 1.46
N VAL A 406 -6.61 9.30 2.60
CA VAL A 406 -6.14 8.88 3.93
C VAL A 406 -6.09 7.35 4.07
N PRO A 407 -7.20 6.60 3.89
CA PRO A 407 -7.16 5.14 3.95
C PRO A 407 -6.37 4.53 2.78
N GLY A 408 -6.31 5.18 1.62
CA GLY A 408 -5.45 4.74 0.52
C GLY A 408 -3.97 4.73 0.92
N ILE A 409 -3.49 5.79 1.57
CA ILE A 409 -2.13 5.86 2.10
C ILE A 409 -1.91 4.79 3.19
N LEU A 410 -2.88 4.59 4.10
CA LEU A 410 -2.78 3.55 5.13
C LEU A 410 -2.71 2.14 4.55
N ALA A 411 -3.41 1.88 3.45
CA ALA A 411 -3.40 0.59 2.77
C ALA A 411 -2.04 0.23 2.16
N THR A 412 -1.14 1.22 1.96
CA THR A 412 0.23 0.97 1.47
C THR A 412 1.07 0.12 2.42
N ARG A 413 0.64 -0.08 3.68
CA ARG A 413 1.29 -0.98 4.63
C ARG A 413 1.32 -2.44 4.18
N THR A 414 0.44 -2.82 3.26
CA THR A 414 0.42 -4.17 2.67
C THR A 414 1.52 -4.39 1.63
N ILE A 415 2.22 -3.32 1.21
CA ILE A 415 3.31 -3.37 0.24
C ILE A 415 4.60 -3.70 0.98
N GLU A 416 5.28 -4.76 0.55
CA GLU A 416 6.44 -5.35 1.21
C GLU A 416 7.71 -4.51 1.03
N THR A 417 7.96 -4.05 -0.22
CA THR A 417 9.15 -3.25 -0.50
C THR A 417 8.96 -1.79 -0.09
N GLU A 418 9.91 -1.25 0.64
CA GLU A 418 9.87 0.15 1.09
C GLU A 418 9.88 1.13 -0.09
N THR A 419 10.58 0.77 -1.17
CA THR A 419 10.67 1.57 -2.40
C THR A 419 9.32 1.70 -3.09
N ASP A 420 8.62 0.57 -3.33
CA ASP A 420 7.30 0.59 -3.97
C ASP A 420 6.25 1.23 -3.05
N ARG A 421 6.36 0.99 -1.73
CA ARG A 421 5.50 1.64 -0.74
C ARG A 421 5.62 3.15 -0.78
N ARG A 422 6.84 3.69 -0.79
CA ARG A 422 7.08 5.14 -0.89
C ARG A 422 6.57 5.71 -2.21
N MET A 423 6.84 5.06 -3.34
CA MET A 423 6.30 5.49 -4.64
C MET A 423 4.77 5.51 -4.63
N THR A 424 4.15 4.45 -4.11
CA THR A 424 2.69 4.36 -4.02
C THR A 424 2.11 5.45 -3.13
N ILE A 425 2.71 5.75 -1.96
CA ILE A 425 2.28 6.85 -1.08
C ILE A 425 2.31 8.19 -1.82
N MET A 426 3.36 8.46 -2.60
CA MET A 426 3.53 9.73 -3.31
C MET A 426 2.56 9.90 -4.48
N THR A 427 2.13 8.82 -5.10
CA THR A 427 1.35 8.87 -6.35
C THR A 427 -0.12 8.53 -6.17
N THR A 428 -0.49 7.89 -5.05
CA THR A 428 -1.87 7.45 -4.83
C THR A 428 -2.88 8.58 -4.74
N THR A 429 -2.45 9.78 -4.36
CA THR A 429 -3.30 10.96 -4.22
C THR A 429 -3.57 11.70 -5.53
N PHE A 430 -2.95 11.29 -6.64
CA PHE A 430 -3.29 11.77 -7.99
C PHE A 430 -4.62 11.23 -8.49
N ILE A 431 -5.08 10.10 -7.95
CA ILE A 431 -6.43 9.61 -8.23
C ILE A 431 -7.45 10.55 -7.57
N PRO A 432 -8.49 10.99 -8.29
CA PRO A 432 -9.55 11.82 -7.72
C PRO A 432 -10.22 11.11 -6.54
N CYS A 433 -10.32 11.79 -5.41
CA CYS A 433 -11.09 11.31 -4.25
C CYS A 433 -12.46 11.97 -4.19
N GLY A 434 -13.34 11.50 -3.32
CA GLY A 434 -14.70 12.06 -3.14
C GLY A 434 -14.73 13.58 -2.94
N ALA A 435 -13.79 14.12 -2.14
CA ALA A 435 -13.67 15.55 -1.90
C ALA A 435 -13.25 16.41 -3.12
N LYS A 436 -12.73 15.77 -4.17
CA LYS A 436 -12.41 16.45 -5.45
C LYS A 436 -13.58 16.47 -6.42
N LEU A 437 -14.62 15.63 -6.20
CA LEU A 437 -15.77 15.56 -7.10
C LEU A 437 -16.58 16.85 -7.18
N PRO A 438 -16.89 17.57 -6.06
CA PRO A 438 -17.54 18.86 -6.13
C PRO A 438 -16.78 19.89 -6.97
N VAL A 439 -15.45 19.92 -6.87
CA VAL A 439 -14.61 20.81 -7.69
C VAL A 439 -14.69 20.44 -9.16
N ILE A 440 -14.71 19.14 -9.46
CA ILE A 440 -14.86 18.63 -10.83
C ILE A 440 -16.26 19.02 -11.37
N ALA A 441 -17.31 18.87 -10.57
CA ALA A 441 -18.70 19.22 -10.93
C ALA A 441 -18.84 20.73 -11.20
N LEU A 442 -18.33 21.57 -10.30
CA LEU A 442 -18.33 23.03 -10.46
C LEU A 442 -17.67 23.47 -11.75
N ILE A 443 -16.45 23.00 -12.01
CA ILE A 443 -15.71 23.41 -13.22
C ILE A 443 -16.30 22.79 -14.48
N ALA A 444 -16.81 21.56 -14.42
CA ALA A 444 -17.53 20.93 -15.54
C ALA A 444 -18.80 21.72 -15.88
N GLY A 445 -19.54 22.15 -14.87
CA GLY A 445 -20.69 23.04 -15.02
C GLY A 445 -20.32 24.37 -15.65
N ALA A 446 -19.28 25.00 -15.15
CA ALA A 446 -18.80 26.30 -15.65
C ALA A 446 -18.31 26.23 -17.11
N ILE A 447 -17.60 25.18 -17.53
CA ILE A 447 -17.05 25.07 -18.89
C ILE A 447 -18.09 24.58 -19.90
N MET A 448 -18.92 23.60 -19.54
CA MET A 448 -19.72 22.80 -20.50
C MET A 448 -21.18 22.63 -20.08
N GLY A 449 -21.65 23.32 -19.05
CA GLY A 449 -23.03 23.18 -18.57
C GLY A 449 -23.37 21.87 -17.89
N GLY A 450 -22.36 21.18 -17.29
CA GLY A 450 -22.58 19.99 -16.46
C GLY A 450 -22.50 18.65 -17.18
N ASP A 451 -21.75 18.56 -18.27
CA ASP A 451 -21.59 17.30 -19.02
C ASP A 451 -20.90 16.21 -18.21
N TRP A 452 -21.48 15.03 -18.18
CA TRP A 452 -21.10 13.87 -17.39
C TRP A 452 -19.69 13.31 -17.65
N TYR A 453 -19.10 13.57 -18.83
CA TYR A 453 -17.81 12.96 -19.22
C TYR A 453 -16.58 13.64 -18.59
N MET A 454 -16.71 14.80 -17.94
CA MET A 454 -15.59 15.48 -17.30
C MET A 454 -15.00 14.68 -16.13
N ALA A 455 -15.85 14.07 -15.31
CA ALA A 455 -15.37 13.23 -14.20
C ALA A 455 -14.55 12.02 -14.70
N PRO A 456 -15.00 11.20 -15.67
CA PRO A 456 -14.16 10.19 -16.31
C PRO A 456 -12.85 10.71 -16.86
N ILE A 457 -12.82 11.87 -17.52
CA ILE A 457 -11.58 12.48 -18.04
C ILE A 457 -10.60 12.74 -16.90
N MET A 458 -11.06 13.28 -15.77
CA MET A 458 -10.22 13.54 -14.61
C MET A 458 -9.64 12.26 -14.00
N TYR A 459 -10.41 11.17 -13.94
CA TYR A 459 -9.89 9.86 -13.51
C TYR A 459 -8.81 9.34 -14.46
N PHE A 460 -8.99 9.48 -15.77
CA PHE A 460 -7.97 9.09 -16.75
C PHE A 460 -6.69 9.94 -16.62
N ILE A 461 -6.83 11.26 -16.42
CA ILE A 461 -5.68 12.14 -16.17
C ILE A 461 -4.95 11.71 -14.89
N GLY A 462 -5.66 11.38 -13.82
CA GLY A 462 -5.10 10.86 -12.58
C GLY A 462 -4.31 9.57 -12.80
N ILE A 463 -4.90 8.58 -13.49
CA ILE A 463 -4.26 7.30 -13.80
C ILE A 463 -2.99 7.50 -14.67
N ILE A 464 -3.09 8.31 -15.72
CA ILE A 464 -1.96 8.63 -16.60
C ILE A 464 -0.85 9.31 -15.79
N SER A 465 -1.19 10.21 -14.89
CA SER A 465 -0.24 10.91 -14.01
C SER A 465 0.45 9.96 -13.04
N VAL A 466 -0.26 8.98 -12.49
CA VAL A 466 0.33 7.89 -11.68
C VAL A 466 1.36 7.12 -12.50
N VAL A 467 1.01 6.68 -13.70
CA VAL A 467 1.91 5.90 -14.57
C VAL A 467 3.15 6.71 -14.92
N PHE A 468 3.01 7.95 -15.34
CA PHE A 468 4.13 8.83 -15.71
C PHE A 468 5.04 9.10 -14.51
N SER A 469 4.46 9.39 -13.35
CA SER A 469 5.23 9.62 -12.12
C SER A 469 6.01 8.38 -11.70
N CYS A 470 5.40 7.20 -11.75
CA CYS A 470 6.07 5.94 -11.41
C CYS A 470 7.22 5.64 -12.37
N LEU A 471 7.02 5.82 -13.69
CA LEU A 471 8.07 5.63 -14.68
C LEU A 471 9.24 6.60 -14.47
N ILE A 472 8.97 7.86 -14.17
CA ILE A 472 9.99 8.87 -13.88
C ILE A 472 10.74 8.54 -12.58
N LEU A 473 10.02 8.24 -11.49
CA LEU A 473 10.61 7.91 -10.20
C LEU A 473 11.49 6.66 -10.29
N LYS A 474 11.02 5.61 -10.95
CA LYS A 474 11.78 4.34 -11.14
C LYS A 474 13.12 4.54 -11.85
N LYS A 475 13.24 5.58 -12.68
CA LYS A 475 14.49 5.94 -13.36
C LYS A 475 15.42 6.80 -12.49
N THR A 476 15.09 7.06 -11.24
CA THR A 476 15.96 7.76 -10.29
C THR A 476 16.74 6.75 -9.43
N GLU A 477 17.94 7.12 -8.98
CA GLU A 477 18.76 6.26 -8.11
C GLU A 477 18.07 5.87 -6.79
N MET A 478 17.14 6.72 -6.33
CA MET A 478 16.42 6.53 -5.06
C MET A 478 15.36 5.42 -5.13
N PHE A 479 14.84 5.13 -6.33
CA PHE A 479 13.75 4.18 -6.55
C PHE A 479 14.14 3.08 -7.56
N ALA A 480 15.43 3.00 -7.93
CA ALA A 480 15.94 1.97 -8.80
C ALA A 480 15.89 0.59 -8.11
N GLY A 481 15.55 -0.44 -8.87
CA GLY A 481 15.45 -1.83 -8.41
C GLY A 481 14.27 -2.54 -9.05
N ASP A 482 14.28 -3.86 -9.04
CA ASP A 482 13.17 -4.64 -9.56
C ASP A 482 12.03 -4.68 -8.54
N PRO A 483 10.76 -4.64 -8.97
CA PRO A 483 9.64 -4.81 -8.06
C PRO A 483 9.67 -6.20 -7.43
N ALA A 484 9.23 -6.32 -6.18
CA ALA A 484 9.14 -7.63 -5.56
C ALA A 484 8.23 -8.56 -6.36
N PRO A 485 8.61 -9.83 -6.56
CA PRO A 485 7.75 -10.79 -7.22
C PRO A 485 6.46 -10.93 -6.42
N PHE A 486 5.33 -10.85 -7.12
CA PHE A 486 4.01 -10.95 -6.50
C PHE A 486 3.70 -12.42 -6.22
N VAL A 487 4.02 -12.86 -5.01
CA VAL A 487 3.69 -14.20 -4.52
C VAL A 487 2.57 -14.05 -3.49
N MET A 488 1.31 -14.11 -3.91
CA MET A 488 0.16 -14.06 -3.02
C MET A 488 -0.73 -15.28 -3.21
N GLU A 489 -1.05 -15.95 -2.11
CA GLU A 489 -2.11 -16.96 -2.11
C GLU A 489 -3.46 -16.27 -2.26
N LEU A 490 -4.27 -16.74 -3.22
CA LEU A 490 -5.65 -16.34 -3.30
C LEU A 490 -6.41 -17.04 -2.16
N PRO A 491 -6.84 -16.30 -1.12
CA PRO A 491 -7.59 -16.89 -0.02
C PRO A 491 -8.90 -17.47 -0.56
N GLN A 492 -9.42 -18.53 0.03
CA GLN A 492 -10.74 -19.05 -0.36
C GLN A 492 -11.81 -17.99 -0.10
N TYR A 493 -12.82 -17.89 -0.98
CA TYR A 493 -13.96 -17.03 -0.73
C TYR A 493 -14.70 -17.49 0.53
N HIS A 494 -15.00 -16.53 1.37
CA HIS A 494 -15.83 -16.77 2.55
C HIS A 494 -16.86 -15.64 2.70
N ILE A 495 -17.94 -15.96 3.40
CA ILE A 495 -18.96 -14.96 3.70
C ILE A 495 -18.37 -13.99 4.73
N PRO A 496 -18.39 -12.67 4.44
CA PRO A 496 -17.85 -11.66 5.34
C PRO A 496 -18.50 -11.74 6.73
N ALA A 497 -17.68 -11.67 7.77
CA ALA A 497 -18.15 -11.61 9.14
C ALA A 497 -18.65 -10.20 9.45
N ALA A 498 -19.97 -10.03 9.64
CA ALA A 498 -20.58 -8.71 9.86
C ALA A 498 -19.90 -7.91 10.99
N LYS A 499 -19.48 -8.58 12.06
CA LYS A 499 -18.75 -7.95 13.17
C LYS A 499 -17.40 -7.35 12.71
N ASN A 500 -16.64 -8.05 11.88
CA ASN A 500 -15.35 -7.59 11.40
C ASN A 500 -15.51 -6.41 10.45
N VAL A 501 -16.46 -6.52 9.50
CA VAL A 501 -16.75 -5.44 8.55
C VAL A 501 -17.16 -4.15 9.28
N LEU A 502 -18.08 -4.26 10.25
CA LEU A 502 -18.51 -3.09 11.04
C LEU A 502 -17.38 -2.51 11.89
N LEU A 503 -16.53 -3.38 12.49
CA LEU A 503 -15.39 -2.91 13.28
C LEU A 503 -14.38 -2.16 12.43
N HIS A 504 -14.00 -2.70 11.28
CA HIS A 504 -13.07 -2.05 10.35
C HIS A 504 -13.63 -0.73 9.80
N THR A 505 -14.93 -0.68 9.49
CA THR A 505 -15.61 0.55 9.10
C THR A 505 -15.54 1.59 10.21
N TRP A 506 -15.91 1.20 11.43
CA TRP A 506 -15.87 2.09 12.59
C TRP A 506 -14.47 2.63 12.90
N GLU A 507 -13.45 1.77 12.88
CA GLU A 507 -12.06 2.17 13.11
C GLU A 507 -11.59 3.21 12.10
N ARG A 508 -11.92 3.02 10.81
CA ARG A 508 -11.57 3.97 9.73
C ARG A 508 -12.30 5.30 9.89
N CYS A 509 -13.61 5.28 10.17
CA CYS A 509 -14.41 6.49 10.42
C CYS A 509 -13.94 7.22 11.67
N PHE A 510 -13.72 6.52 12.78
CA PHE A 510 -13.26 7.14 14.03
C PHE A 510 -11.87 7.77 13.89
N ALA A 511 -10.97 7.12 13.17
CA ALA A 511 -9.64 7.68 12.88
C ALA A 511 -9.73 8.99 12.07
N PHE A 512 -10.70 9.10 11.15
CA PHE A 512 -10.98 10.32 10.40
C PHE A 512 -11.59 11.41 11.31
N ILE A 513 -12.65 11.11 12.05
CA ILE A 513 -13.30 12.06 12.97
C ILE A 513 -12.29 12.62 13.98
N LYS A 514 -11.41 11.79 14.51
CA LYS A 514 -10.35 12.24 15.42
C LYS A 514 -9.40 13.24 14.77
N LYS A 515 -9.08 13.08 13.49
CA LYS A 515 -8.24 14.03 12.75
C LYS A 515 -8.97 15.34 12.47
N VAL A 516 -10.26 15.25 12.11
CA VAL A 516 -11.12 16.44 11.93
C VAL A 516 -11.16 17.24 13.22
N ALA A 517 -11.46 16.61 14.34
CA ALA A 517 -11.57 17.27 15.65
C ALA A 517 -10.24 17.84 16.20
N THR A 518 -9.10 17.50 15.64
CA THR A 518 -7.79 17.99 16.12
C THR A 518 -7.12 18.94 15.12
N VAL A 519 -6.63 18.38 14.03
CA VAL A 519 -5.80 19.13 13.07
C VAL A 519 -6.64 20.04 12.19
N LEU A 520 -7.76 19.54 11.65
CA LEU A 520 -8.61 20.37 10.80
C LEU A 520 -9.27 21.50 11.58
N PHE A 521 -9.73 21.26 12.80
CA PHE A 521 -10.29 22.31 13.65
C PHE A 521 -9.38 23.55 13.73
N LEU A 522 -8.10 23.33 14.10
CA LEU A 522 -7.14 24.45 14.21
C LEU A 522 -6.97 25.18 12.87
N VAL A 523 -6.92 24.43 11.78
CA VAL A 523 -6.70 25.01 10.45
C VAL A 523 -7.94 25.74 9.94
N CYS A 524 -9.15 25.24 10.21
CA CYS A 524 -10.40 25.94 9.89
C CYS A 524 -10.47 27.31 10.58
N VAL A 525 -10.12 27.38 11.87
CA VAL A 525 -10.06 28.65 12.59
C VAL A 525 -9.03 29.61 11.98
N VAL A 526 -7.86 29.09 11.59
CA VAL A 526 -6.84 29.92 10.92
C VAL A 526 -7.33 30.39 9.54
N MET A 527 -7.98 29.52 8.77
CA MET A 527 -8.52 29.89 7.45
C MET A 527 -9.65 30.90 7.58
N TRP A 528 -10.56 30.71 8.53
CA TRP A 528 -11.58 31.72 8.83
C TRP A 528 -10.93 33.08 9.14
N TYR A 529 -9.91 33.12 10.01
CA TYR A 529 -9.21 34.37 10.32
C TYR A 529 -8.58 34.99 9.07
N LEU A 530 -7.96 34.21 8.21
CA LEU A 530 -7.32 34.70 6.97
C LEU A 530 -8.35 35.19 5.93
N SER A 531 -9.55 34.61 5.90
CA SER A 531 -10.60 35.01 4.96
C SER A 531 -11.46 36.17 5.44
N THR A 532 -11.59 36.34 6.77
CA THR A 532 -12.47 37.36 7.36
C THR A 532 -11.73 38.66 7.75
N TYR A 533 -10.43 38.53 8.10
CA TYR A 533 -9.65 39.69 8.54
C TYR A 533 -8.66 40.15 7.45
N GLY A 534 -8.41 41.45 7.43
CA GLY A 534 -7.49 42.09 6.51
C GLY A 534 -7.17 43.53 6.90
N ILE A 535 -6.59 44.25 5.94
CA ILE A 535 -6.27 45.70 6.07
C ILE A 535 -7.05 46.43 4.99
N GLY A 536 -8.28 46.84 5.35
CA GLY A 536 -9.13 47.65 4.48
C GLY A 536 -8.91 49.15 4.64
N ALA A 537 -9.76 49.96 4.04
CA ALA A 537 -9.69 51.44 4.07
C ALA A 537 -9.75 52.03 5.48
N GLU A 538 -10.42 51.38 6.43
CA GLU A 538 -10.53 51.80 7.83
C GLU A 538 -9.43 51.23 8.74
N GLY A 539 -8.49 50.47 8.19
CA GLY A 539 -7.41 49.82 8.93
C GLY A 539 -7.62 48.33 9.14
N TYR A 540 -7.03 47.78 10.20
CA TYR A 540 -7.15 46.37 10.55
C TYR A 540 -8.53 46.06 11.15
N GLY A 541 -9.22 45.10 10.56
CA GLY A 541 -10.55 44.65 11.04
C GLY A 541 -11.14 43.52 10.21
N MET A 542 -12.42 43.25 10.39
CA MET A 542 -13.20 42.44 9.47
C MET A 542 -13.37 43.23 8.17
N VAL A 543 -13.09 42.60 7.04
CA VAL A 543 -13.04 43.28 5.73
C VAL A 543 -13.81 42.47 4.67
N GLU A 544 -14.13 43.12 3.57
CA GLU A 544 -14.65 42.45 2.39
C GLU A 544 -13.62 41.41 1.87
N PRO A 545 -14.06 40.32 1.19
CA PRO A 545 -13.18 39.23 0.74
C PRO A 545 -11.97 39.71 -0.05
N GLU A 546 -12.04 40.80 -0.81
CA GLU A 546 -10.96 41.36 -1.62
C GLU A 546 -9.81 41.94 -0.79
N ASP A 547 -10.11 42.50 0.39
CA ASP A 547 -9.13 43.11 1.30
C ASP A 547 -8.61 42.10 2.37
N SER A 548 -9.04 40.84 2.30
CA SER A 548 -8.69 39.81 3.27
C SER A 548 -7.21 39.40 3.16
N PHE A 549 -6.69 38.81 4.23
CA PHE A 549 -5.32 38.26 4.19
C PHE A 549 -5.16 37.17 3.16
N ILE A 550 -6.17 36.31 2.94
CA ILE A 550 -6.11 35.26 1.94
C ILE A 550 -6.06 35.83 0.51
N ALA A 551 -6.76 36.95 0.25
CA ALA A 551 -6.69 37.66 -1.01
C ALA A 551 -5.29 38.27 -1.23
N SER A 552 -4.75 38.91 -0.20
CA SER A 552 -3.38 39.46 -0.26
C SER A 552 -2.33 38.37 -0.49
N MET A 553 -2.43 37.23 0.16
CA MET A 553 -1.56 36.07 -0.04
C MET A 553 -1.72 35.48 -1.46
N GLY A 554 -2.96 35.31 -1.91
CA GLY A 554 -3.27 34.84 -3.26
C GLY A 554 -2.65 35.76 -4.32
N GLY A 555 -2.87 37.07 -4.18
CA GLY A 555 -2.31 38.09 -5.07
C GLY A 555 -0.77 38.10 -5.12
N ALA A 556 -0.11 37.93 -3.97
CA ALA A 556 1.34 37.92 -3.88
C ALA A 556 2.00 36.76 -4.68
N ILE A 557 1.34 35.63 -4.80
CA ILE A 557 1.85 34.45 -5.52
C ILE A 557 1.14 34.16 -6.85
N ALA A 558 0.11 34.94 -7.21
CA ALA A 558 -0.68 34.79 -8.42
C ALA A 558 0.15 34.75 -9.71
N TRP A 559 1.22 35.53 -9.77
CA TRP A 559 2.14 35.55 -10.90
C TRP A 559 2.80 34.19 -11.23
N ILE A 560 2.92 33.30 -10.23
CA ILE A 560 3.46 31.94 -10.43
C ILE A 560 2.48 31.10 -11.25
N PHE A 561 1.18 31.33 -11.09
CA PHE A 561 0.12 30.58 -11.76
C PHE A 561 -0.36 31.20 -13.08
N ALA A 562 0.09 32.42 -13.38
CA ALA A 562 -0.22 33.08 -14.66
C ALA A 562 0.18 32.24 -15.88
N PRO A 563 1.36 31.54 -15.94
CA PRO A 563 1.69 30.66 -17.05
C PRO A 563 0.76 29.44 -17.20
N LEU A 564 0.03 29.10 -16.16
CA LEU A 564 -0.97 28.02 -16.14
C LEU A 564 -2.37 28.50 -16.55
N GLY A 565 -2.57 29.81 -16.76
CA GLY A 565 -3.83 30.41 -17.18
C GLY A 565 -4.75 30.89 -16.07
N PHE A 566 -4.45 30.62 -14.80
CA PHE A 566 -5.26 31.06 -13.64
C PHE A 566 -4.45 31.89 -12.64
N GLY A 567 -3.81 32.95 -13.15
CA GLY A 567 -3.09 33.93 -12.33
C GLY A 567 -3.96 34.96 -11.60
N GLU A 568 -5.26 34.73 -11.50
CA GLU A 568 -6.16 35.59 -10.74
C GLU A 568 -6.10 35.21 -9.25
N TRP A 569 -6.12 36.22 -8.39
CA TRP A 569 -5.94 36.03 -6.95
C TRP A 569 -7.02 35.12 -6.33
N GLN A 570 -8.28 35.18 -6.84
CA GLN A 570 -9.37 34.34 -6.37
C GLN A 570 -9.09 32.84 -6.60
N ALA A 571 -8.64 32.46 -7.80
CA ALA A 571 -8.31 31.10 -8.15
C ALA A 571 -7.14 30.56 -7.30
N VAL A 572 -6.15 31.42 -7.05
CA VAL A 572 -5.00 31.08 -6.21
C VAL A 572 -5.40 30.95 -4.75
N ALA A 573 -6.22 31.87 -4.23
CA ALA A 573 -6.76 31.80 -2.87
C ALA A 573 -7.61 30.54 -2.66
N ALA A 574 -8.46 30.17 -3.61
CA ALA A 574 -9.22 28.94 -3.58
C ALA A 574 -8.30 27.69 -3.61
N SER A 575 -7.21 27.70 -4.39
CA SER A 575 -6.23 26.61 -4.36
C SER A 575 -5.52 26.49 -3.01
N ILE A 576 -5.24 27.62 -2.33
CA ILE A 576 -4.67 27.61 -0.97
C ILE A 576 -5.66 26.96 0.02
N SER A 577 -6.94 27.29 -0.04
CA SER A 577 -7.95 26.66 0.81
C SER A 577 -8.04 25.15 0.57
N GLY A 578 -7.84 24.72 -0.69
CA GLY A 578 -7.80 23.32 -1.10
C GLY A 578 -6.67 22.48 -0.46
N PHE A 579 -5.63 23.09 0.10
CA PHE A 579 -4.63 22.36 0.91
C PHE A 579 -5.19 21.93 2.27
N VAL A 580 -6.18 22.64 2.78
CA VAL A 580 -6.84 22.27 4.03
C VAL A 580 -7.79 21.12 3.79
N ALA A 581 -8.74 21.34 2.88
CA ALA A 581 -9.73 20.37 2.46
C ALA A 581 -10.11 20.68 1.01
N LYS A 582 -10.13 19.66 0.13
CA LYS A 582 -10.34 19.90 -1.30
C LYS A 582 -11.75 20.40 -1.62
N GLU A 583 -12.74 20.02 -0.84
CA GLU A 583 -14.12 20.52 -0.91
C GLU A 583 -14.21 22.02 -0.61
N ALA A 584 -13.32 22.55 0.24
CA ALA A 584 -13.31 23.97 0.58
C ALA A 584 -13.00 24.89 -0.62
N ILE A 585 -12.52 24.36 -1.74
CA ILE A 585 -12.30 25.14 -2.97
C ILE A 585 -13.64 25.69 -3.47
N VAL A 586 -14.71 24.91 -3.45
CA VAL A 586 -16.03 25.30 -3.98
C VAL A 586 -16.62 26.44 -3.13
N SER A 587 -16.69 26.26 -1.81
CA SER A 587 -17.20 27.30 -0.91
C SER A 587 -16.35 28.56 -0.94
N THR A 588 -15.00 28.42 -1.01
CA THR A 588 -14.11 29.58 -1.13
C THR A 588 -14.37 30.34 -2.43
N ILE A 589 -14.52 29.67 -3.57
CA ILE A 589 -14.88 30.33 -4.83
C ILE A 589 -16.21 31.07 -4.69
N GLY A 590 -17.25 30.43 -4.15
CA GLY A 590 -18.56 31.06 -3.96
C GLY A 590 -18.50 32.33 -3.11
N VAL A 591 -17.78 32.31 -2.01
CA VAL A 591 -17.57 33.48 -1.15
C VAL A 591 -16.76 34.57 -1.86
N LEU A 592 -15.66 34.24 -2.52
CA LEU A 592 -14.76 35.22 -3.17
C LEU A 592 -15.38 35.90 -4.40
N ILE A 593 -16.35 35.28 -5.05
CA ILE A 593 -17.10 35.90 -6.17
C ILE A 593 -18.41 36.55 -5.75
N GLY A 594 -18.71 36.57 -4.43
CA GLY A 594 -19.86 37.28 -3.88
C GLY A 594 -21.23 36.62 -4.09
N VAL A 595 -21.27 35.33 -4.46
CA VAL A 595 -22.52 34.55 -4.66
C VAL A 595 -22.92 33.80 -3.39
N GLY A 596 -22.00 33.68 -2.42
CA GLY A 596 -22.22 32.96 -1.17
C GLY A 596 -22.01 31.45 -1.30
N GLU A 597 -22.46 30.70 -0.30
CA GLU A 597 -22.41 29.24 -0.32
C GLU A 597 -23.61 28.68 -1.09
N LEU A 598 -23.40 28.37 -2.36
CA LEU A 598 -24.37 27.69 -3.22
C LEU A 598 -23.89 26.26 -3.53
N ALA A 599 -24.84 25.40 -3.88
CA ALA A 599 -24.51 24.04 -4.34
C ALA A 599 -23.69 24.07 -5.63
N GLU A 600 -22.80 23.09 -5.82
CA GLU A 600 -21.90 22.99 -6.96
C GLU A 600 -22.61 22.83 -8.33
N ASP A 601 -23.89 22.53 -8.35
CA ASP A 601 -24.75 22.39 -9.53
C ASP A 601 -25.57 23.64 -9.86
N ASP A 602 -25.40 24.73 -9.11
CA ASP A 602 -26.11 25.99 -9.34
C ASP A 602 -25.59 26.74 -10.57
N ALA A 603 -26.47 27.04 -11.50
CA ALA A 603 -26.11 27.72 -12.75
C ALA A 603 -25.54 29.15 -12.55
N SER A 604 -25.93 29.84 -11.47
CA SER A 604 -25.42 31.16 -11.14
C SER A 604 -23.97 31.08 -10.67
N LEU A 605 -23.63 30.06 -9.88
CA LEU A 605 -22.28 29.77 -9.44
C LEU A 605 -21.39 29.41 -10.64
N TRP A 606 -21.89 28.61 -11.59
CA TRP A 606 -21.18 28.27 -12.83
C TRP A 606 -20.81 29.49 -13.65
N ALA A 607 -21.80 30.37 -13.89
CA ALA A 607 -21.59 31.59 -14.66
C ALA A 607 -20.58 32.54 -14.00
N ALA A 608 -20.68 32.71 -12.69
CA ALA A 608 -19.76 33.54 -11.92
C ALA A 608 -18.35 32.95 -11.88
N THR A 609 -18.24 31.63 -11.70
CA THR A 609 -16.96 30.90 -11.72
C THR A 609 -16.28 31.01 -13.10
N MET A 610 -17.05 30.94 -14.19
CA MET A 610 -16.47 31.12 -15.52
C MET A 610 -15.97 32.54 -15.76
N GLY A 611 -16.61 33.55 -15.15
CA GLY A 611 -16.17 34.95 -15.19
C GLY A 611 -14.82 35.19 -14.48
N MET A 612 -14.41 34.32 -13.59
CA MET A 612 -13.11 34.36 -12.92
C MET A 612 -11.95 33.90 -13.83
N PHE A 613 -12.23 33.11 -14.87
CA PHE A 613 -11.21 32.56 -15.77
C PHE A 613 -11.24 33.28 -17.12
N GLN A 614 -10.05 33.52 -17.70
CA GLN A 614 -9.93 34.20 -18.99
C GLN A 614 -10.49 33.37 -20.17
N ASN A 615 -10.45 32.06 -20.04
CA ASN A 615 -10.93 31.12 -21.07
C ASN A 615 -11.22 29.73 -20.46
N PRO A 616 -11.98 28.86 -21.16
CA PRO A 616 -12.29 27.51 -20.68
C PRO A 616 -11.07 26.63 -20.41
N MET A 617 -9.96 26.84 -21.15
CA MET A 617 -8.72 26.11 -20.91
C MET A 617 -8.05 26.52 -19.59
N ALA A 618 -8.21 27.77 -19.13
CA ALA A 618 -7.73 28.23 -17.83
C ALA A 618 -8.50 27.55 -16.69
N ALA A 619 -9.83 27.45 -16.80
CA ALA A 619 -10.67 26.72 -15.83
C ALA A 619 -10.30 25.23 -15.81
N PHE A 620 -10.12 24.60 -16.97
CA PHE A 620 -9.67 23.20 -17.05
C PHE A 620 -8.26 23.01 -16.44
N SER A 621 -7.35 23.94 -16.70
CA SER A 621 -6.02 23.99 -16.14
C SER A 621 -6.06 24.06 -14.60
N PHE A 622 -6.88 24.95 -14.04
CA PHE A 622 -7.12 25.06 -12.61
C PHE A 622 -7.58 23.72 -12.03
N LEU A 623 -8.53 23.05 -12.69
CA LEU A 623 -9.04 21.74 -12.27
C LEU A 623 -7.92 20.69 -12.27
N VAL A 624 -7.11 20.60 -13.32
CA VAL A 624 -5.99 19.66 -13.41
C VAL A 624 -4.93 19.93 -12.34
N PHE A 625 -4.61 21.19 -12.07
CA PHE A 625 -3.68 21.54 -11.00
C PHE A 625 -4.17 21.04 -9.64
N ASN A 626 -5.40 21.38 -9.27
CA ASN A 626 -6.01 20.96 -7.99
C ASN A 626 -6.30 19.45 -7.89
N LEU A 627 -6.30 18.74 -9.03
CA LEU A 627 -6.32 17.29 -9.07
C LEU A 627 -4.96 16.70 -8.67
N LEU A 628 -3.86 17.24 -9.19
CA LEU A 628 -2.51 16.66 -9.13
C LEU A 628 -1.60 17.26 -8.06
N ASP A 629 -1.94 18.40 -7.49
CA ASP A 629 -1.18 19.06 -6.43
C ASP A 629 -1.14 18.21 -5.14
N SER A 630 -0.48 18.72 -4.11
CA SER A 630 -0.45 18.06 -2.80
C SER A 630 -1.86 17.82 -2.25
N PRO A 631 -2.11 16.64 -1.65
CA PRO A 631 -3.42 16.32 -1.11
C PRO A 631 -3.76 17.17 0.12
N CYS A 632 -4.99 17.01 0.63
CA CYS A 632 -5.46 17.69 1.84
C CYS A 632 -4.55 17.40 3.06
N LEU A 633 -4.57 18.29 4.05
CA LEU A 633 -3.74 18.22 5.25
C LEU A 633 -3.90 16.89 6.01
N ALA A 634 -5.10 16.31 6.02
CA ALA A 634 -5.36 14.99 6.62
C ALA A 634 -4.55 13.87 5.92
N ALA A 635 -4.41 13.92 4.60
CA ALA A 635 -3.59 13.00 3.85
C ALA A 635 -2.10 13.27 4.06
N ILE A 636 -1.66 14.53 4.04
CA ILE A 636 -0.26 14.93 4.32
C ILE A 636 0.20 14.43 5.69
N THR A 637 -0.62 14.61 6.73
CA THR A 637 -0.29 14.10 8.09
C THR A 637 -0.19 12.58 8.12
N THR A 638 -0.99 11.89 7.30
CA THR A 638 -0.91 10.44 7.15
C THR A 638 0.35 10.02 6.39
N MET A 639 0.69 10.73 5.29
CA MET A 639 1.94 10.52 4.57
C MET A 639 3.16 10.68 5.49
N ASN A 640 3.17 11.70 6.36
CA ASN A 640 4.26 11.90 7.33
C ASN A 640 4.45 10.69 8.24
N LYS A 641 3.36 10.11 8.72
CA LYS A 641 3.39 8.92 9.57
C LYS A 641 3.88 7.68 8.81
N GLU A 642 3.38 7.46 7.60
CA GLU A 642 3.69 6.24 6.83
C GLU A 642 5.07 6.30 6.15
N LEU A 643 5.56 7.47 5.77
CA LEU A 643 6.92 7.65 5.24
C LEU A 643 8.00 7.58 6.33
N GLY A 644 7.66 7.77 7.61
CA GLY A 644 8.56 7.66 8.77
C GLY A 644 9.70 8.68 8.79
N SER A 645 9.77 9.62 7.84
CA SER A 645 10.85 10.61 7.71
C SER A 645 10.35 11.93 7.15
N ARG A 646 10.68 13.04 7.83
CA ARG A 646 10.38 14.40 7.34
C ARG A 646 11.02 14.71 5.98
N LYS A 647 12.19 14.14 5.69
CA LYS A 647 12.88 14.32 4.39
C LYS A 647 12.05 13.72 3.25
N TRP A 648 11.49 12.52 3.45
CA TRP A 648 10.64 11.87 2.48
C TRP A 648 9.30 12.58 2.31
N LEU A 649 8.74 13.14 3.38
CA LEU A 649 7.53 13.94 3.29
C LEU A 649 7.74 15.19 2.44
N TRP A 650 8.79 15.98 2.71
CA TRP A 650 9.08 17.17 1.92
C TRP A 650 9.40 16.85 0.47
N PHE A 651 10.13 15.75 0.22
CA PHE A 651 10.37 15.27 -1.13
C PHE A 651 9.04 14.93 -1.84
N ALA A 652 8.12 14.24 -1.19
CA ALA A 652 6.81 13.90 -1.73
C ALA A 652 5.99 15.15 -2.08
N ILE A 653 5.90 16.12 -1.17
CA ILE A 653 5.17 17.38 -1.37
C ILE A 653 5.77 18.17 -2.55
N ILE A 654 7.08 18.34 -2.56
CA ILE A 654 7.76 19.07 -3.65
C ILE A 654 7.55 18.35 -4.98
N PHE A 655 7.73 17.03 -5.00
CA PHE A 655 7.52 16.22 -6.20
C PHE A 655 6.09 16.35 -6.74
N GLN A 656 5.08 16.24 -5.89
CA GLN A 656 3.67 16.36 -6.28
C GLN A 656 3.37 17.73 -6.89
N ASN A 657 3.79 18.81 -6.23
CA ASN A 657 3.53 20.18 -6.73
C ASN A 657 4.30 20.49 -8.01
N VAL A 658 5.58 20.09 -8.12
CA VAL A 658 6.37 20.30 -9.34
C VAL A 658 5.79 19.48 -10.51
N PHE A 659 5.38 18.24 -10.25
CA PHE A 659 4.74 17.39 -11.25
C PHE A 659 3.39 17.96 -11.69
N ALA A 660 2.55 18.39 -10.75
CA ALA A 660 1.27 19.03 -11.02
C ALA A 660 1.46 20.28 -11.87
N TYR A 661 2.42 21.14 -11.49
CA TYR A 661 2.73 22.36 -12.25
C TYR A 661 3.18 22.05 -13.67
N ALA A 662 4.10 21.10 -13.85
CA ALA A 662 4.61 20.73 -15.17
C ALA A 662 3.50 20.14 -16.07
N MET A 663 2.67 19.23 -15.55
CA MET A 663 1.57 18.64 -16.29
C MET A 663 0.53 19.68 -16.67
N THR A 664 0.14 20.52 -15.73
CA THR A 664 -0.87 21.57 -15.94
C THR A 664 -0.36 22.61 -16.94
N PHE A 665 0.91 23.01 -16.84
CA PHE A 665 1.53 23.94 -17.78
C PHE A 665 1.50 23.41 -19.22
N MET A 666 1.85 22.14 -19.42
CA MET A 666 1.79 21.52 -20.73
C MET A 666 0.34 21.44 -21.26
N ILE A 667 -0.62 21.01 -20.42
CA ILE A 667 -2.02 20.88 -20.79
C ILE A 667 -2.58 22.25 -21.19
N TYR A 668 -2.30 23.30 -20.43
CA TYR A 668 -2.78 24.64 -20.75
C TYR A 668 -2.18 25.15 -22.05
N GLN A 669 -0.86 25.16 -22.18
CA GLN A 669 -0.19 25.73 -23.35
C GLN A 669 -0.49 24.97 -24.65
N PHE A 670 -0.57 23.63 -24.59
CA PHE A 670 -0.98 22.85 -25.75
C PHE A 670 -2.46 22.99 -26.05
N GLY A 671 -3.32 23.12 -25.03
CA GLY A 671 -4.73 23.37 -25.19
C GLY A 671 -5.05 24.69 -25.88
N LEU A 672 -4.31 25.77 -25.58
CA LEU A 672 -4.44 27.04 -26.27
C LEU A 672 -4.18 26.91 -27.78
N VAL A 673 -3.11 26.21 -28.15
CA VAL A 673 -2.75 26.06 -29.58
C VAL A 673 -3.63 25.03 -30.29
N LEU A 674 -3.85 23.86 -29.70
CA LEU A 674 -4.50 22.72 -30.37
C LEU A 674 -6.04 22.79 -30.35
N ILE A 675 -6.61 23.33 -29.26
CA ILE A 675 -8.06 23.37 -29.07
C ILE A 675 -8.62 24.75 -29.37
N MET A 676 -7.96 25.82 -28.90
CA MET A 676 -8.44 27.19 -29.10
C MET A 676 -7.87 27.85 -30.37
N GLY A 677 -6.87 27.22 -31.01
CA GLY A 677 -6.29 27.74 -32.26
C GLY A 677 -5.44 28.99 -32.09
N GLU A 678 -4.93 29.27 -30.89
CA GLU A 678 -4.07 30.40 -30.63
C GLU A 678 -2.67 30.24 -31.27
N ALA A 679 -1.99 31.37 -31.50
CA ALA A 679 -0.67 31.35 -32.10
C ALA A 679 0.39 30.73 -31.18
N PHE A 680 1.37 30.06 -31.76
CA PHE A 680 2.50 29.49 -31.03
C PHE A 680 3.33 30.60 -30.37
N THR A 681 3.44 30.56 -29.05
CA THR A 681 4.11 31.57 -28.22
C THR A 681 5.43 31.05 -27.63
N GLY A 682 6.23 31.94 -27.03
CA GLY A 682 7.41 31.52 -26.26
C GLY A 682 7.07 30.58 -25.08
N MET A 683 5.89 30.74 -24.46
CA MET A 683 5.42 29.84 -23.41
C MET A 683 5.07 28.44 -23.94
N THR A 684 4.51 28.36 -25.15
CA THR A 684 4.27 27.08 -25.81
C THR A 684 5.59 26.37 -26.14
N ALA A 685 6.62 27.13 -26.59
CA ALA A 685 7.95 26.57 -26.79
C ALA A 685 8.55 26.04 -25.47
N ALA A 686 8.38 26.77 -24.35
CA ALA A 686 8.77 26.27 -23.02
C ALA A 686 8.03 25.00 -22.62
N ALA A 687 6.74 24.90 -22.92
CA ALA A 687 5.95 23.68 -22.68
C ALA A 687 6.48 22.49 -23.51
N CYS A 688 6.90 22.70 -24.76
CA CYS A 688 7.56 21.66 -25.56
C CYS A 688 8.89 21.20 -24.91
N VAL A 689 9.68 22.13 -24.35
CA VAL A 689 10.93 21.77 -23.64
C VAL A 689 10.61 20.94 -22.39
N VAL A 690 9.61 21.35 -21.60
CA VAL A 690 9.17 20.57 -20.41
C VAL A 690 8.72 19.16 -20.82
N ALA A 691 7.94 19.04 -21.89
CA ALA A 691 7.50 17.75 -22.43
C ALA A 691 8.69 16.87 -22.86
N LEU A 692 9.67 17.44 -23.53
CA LEU A 692 10.89 16.73 -23.93
C LEU A 692 11.72 16.27 -22.72
N ILE A 693 11.84 17.09 -21.67
CA ILE A 693 12.52 16.74 -20.43
C ILE A 693 11.77 15.57 -19.75
N MET A 694 10.46 15.63 -19.65
CA MET A 694 9.66 14.55 -19.06
C MET A 694 9.78 13.24 -19.85
N LEU A 695 9.72 13.31 -21.17
CA LEU A 695 9.93 12.16 -22.05
C LEU A 695 11.36 11.59 -21.88
N TYR A 696 12.37 12.45 -21.86
CA TYR A 696 13.74 12.01 -21.61
C TYR A 696 13.86 11.30 -20.24
N MET A 697 13.28 11.87 -19.17
CA MET A 697 13.30 11.24 -17.85
C MET A 697 12.58 9.87 -17.85
N MET A 698 11.53 9.71 -18.66
CA MET A 698 10.77 8.48 -18.76
C MET A 698 11.53 7.39 -19.56
N PHE A 699 12.24 7.75 -20.62
CA PHE A 699 12.92 6.79 -21.51
C PHE A 699 14.40 6.58 -21.21
N ARG A 700 15.03 7.38 -20.34
CA ARG A 700 16.43 7.16 -19.96
C ARG A 700 16.63 5.78 -19.35
N PRO A 701 17.79 5.11 -19.53
CA PRO A 701 18.08 3.83 -18.89
C PRO A 701 17.99 3.95 -17.37
N ALA A 702 17.41 2.94 -16.72
CA ALA A 702 17.38 2.91 -15.26
C ALA A 702 18.81 2.79 -14.72
N PRO A 703 19.20 3.58 -13.72
CA PRO A 703 20.49 3.38 -13.06
C PRO A 703 20.48 2.01 -12.36
N LYS A 704 21.65 1.34 -12.36
CA LYS A 704 21.79 0.12 -11.55
C LYS A 704 21.53 0.48 -10.09
N ALA A 705 20.72 -0.31 -9.40
CA ALA A 705 20.42 -0.09 -7.98
C ALA A 705 21.74 0.03 -7.19
N LYS A 706 22.00 1.20 -6.61
CA LYS A 706 23.09 1.34 -5.65
C LYS A 706 22.69 0.57 -4.40
N GLU A 707 23.59 -0.28 -3.91
CA GLU A 707 23.49 -0.99 -2.64
C GLU A 707 23.11 -0.03 -1.50
N SER A 708 21.82 0.13 -1.24
CA SER A 708 21.33 0.88 -0.08
C SER A 708 21.29 0.02 1.21
N LEU A 709 21.97 -1.13 1.22
CA LEU A 709 22.07 -2.03 2.38
C LEU A 709 23.22 -1.68 3.35
N ARG A 710 23.88 -0.53 3.18
CA ARG A 710 24.94 -0.09 4.13
C ARG A 710 24.44 0.49 5.45
N SER A 711 23.14 0.61 5.68
CA SER A 711 22.61 1.25 6.92
C SER A 711 22.00 0.28 7.96
N VAL A 712 22.15 -1.03 7.80
CA VAL A 712 21.67 -2.00 8.81
C VAL A 712 22.79 -2.46 9.76
N ASN A 713 24.05 -2.07 9.51
CA ASN A 713 25.21 -2.43 10.32
C ASN A 713 25.96 -1.20 10.91
N ALA A 714 25.26 -0.12 11.28
CA ALA A 714 25.84 0.97 12.04
C ALA A 714 24.98 1.30 13.26
#